data_2ac0192e8e8b2b21297e15786f6d05ae
#
_entry.id   2ac0192e8e8b2b21297e15786f6d05ae
#
_cell.length_a   1.000
_cell.length_b   1.000
_cell.length_c   1.000
_cell.angle_alpha   90.00
_cell.angle_beta   90.00
_cell.angle_gamma   90.00
#
_symmetry.space_group_name_H-M   'P 1'
#
loop_
_entity.id
_entity.type
_entity.pdbx_description
1 polymer ?
#
loop_
_entity_poly.entity_id
_entity_poly.type
_entity_poly.pdbx_seq_one_letter_code
_entity_poly.pdbx_strand_id
1 'polypeptide(L)'
;METDRKPAQLKKGGRALGEHGKALPDGFYLRLLGPLKATRQGLEIAMPSSRKVRALLGYLALAPRPKPRSHLCELLWDVANDPRSELRWCLTKLRTVIDDAGRRRLITNGQWVSVDVSDQNVDAIAFSGSVEKAIVEGSVVNLKRLTSMIHGEFLEGLAVDRSPMFDNWLHGQRHRFLRWHSQALARLASLLPREHEDVLAILRKRIDLVPLDEEAHIDLLRALVGRGHIVEADHHLATTVGLYEREGLNSTALREAWVASRRVRVTTSADRRQIEANIALGGESCERVDTSGRAFDLQQSFSARRASIAVLPFEALTPAESGLADGLTNDIIIGLAKLRNLFVIGQGTSFTLRDRGIRAPEAGTLLGVEYITTGTVRMDAPRIRISLQLCAQESGRIVWADEYDSRADDAPMAPAAIATRIVSCLDAEIRLAECNGAIVKPPNSLDAWEAHHRGLWHMYRFTERDNDEAQRLFQRAIALDPTFSRAYAGLSFTHWQNAFTFKPSQRQPETDRAFDTAGRGLQADPQDPAAHWAFGRALWLRREEAGSLHALNEAVTLSPSFAIAHYTRGFVESQTGDAAVAVHATDIAQQLSPFDPMLYAMCCARAFALVRLGRYEEAAEWALRAARKPNAHVQAHALSALILAVAGKVTEALREADIVRRLRPTYSIDDFLSSYRVVDSEVPAYKTAARRIGII
;
A
#
# COMPACT_ATOMS: atom_id res chain seq x y z
N MET A 1 -45.25 27.84 56.22
CA MET A 1 -43.91 27.31 56.52
C MET A 1 -43.17 27.28 55.20
N GLU A 2 -42.47 28.40 54.96
CA GLU A 2 -41.54 28.63 53.80
C GLU A 2 -40.31 27.76 53.98
N THR A 3 -39.84 27.16 52.91
CA THR A 3 -38.46 26.70 52.83
C THR A 3 -37.84 27.23 51.54
N ASP A 4 -37.01 28.24 51.78
CA ASP A 4 -36.03 28.86 50.91
C ASP A 4 -35.22 27.81 50.08
N ARG A 5 -35.20 27.93 48.80
CA ARG A 5 -34.18 27.38 47.94
C ARG A 5 -33.45 28.52 47.22
N LYS A 6 -32.24 28.83 47.73
CA LYS A 6 -31.28 29.70 47.08
C LYS A 6 -30.92 29.21 45.68
N PRO A 7 -30.81 30.07 44.67
CA PRO A 7 -30.28 29.71 43.35
C PRO A 7 -28.77 29.56 43.39
N ALA A 8 -28.28 28.45 42.83
CA ALA A 8 -26.85 28.19 42.64
C ALA A 8 -26.23 29.25 41.71
N GLN A 9 -25.22 29.93 42.20
CA GLN A 9 -24.38 30.88 41.46
C GLN A 9 -23.67 30.14 40.28
N LEU A 10 -24.02 30.47 39.06
CA LEU A 10 -23.24 30.19 37.85
C LEU A 10 -21.90 30.88 37.96
N LYS A 11 -20.82 30.15 38.16
CA LYS A 11 -19.46 30.63 37.95
C LYS A 11 -19.34 31.03 36.49
N LYS A 12 -19.12 32.31 36.22
CA LYS A 12 -18.66 32.87 34.95
C LYS A 12 -17.31 32.25 34.66
N GLY A 13 -17.30 31.17 33.84
CA GLY A 13 -16.10 30.62 33.23
C GLY A 13 -15.57 31.61 32.24
N GLY A 14 -14.30 32.01 32.41
CA GLY A 14 -13.60 32.88 31.52
C GLY A 14 -13.62 32.35 30.09
N ARG A 15 -13.75 33.23 29.11
CA ARG A 15 -13.50 32.96 27.71
C ARG A 15 -12.10 32.36 27.58
N ALA A 16 -12.03 31.05 27.28
CA ALA A 16 -10.83 30.42 26.74
C ALA A 16 -10.68 30.95 25.31
N LEU A 17 -9.92 32.01 25.17
CA LEU A 17 -9.33 32.40 23.90
C LEU A 17 -8.36 31.28 23.56
N GLY A 18 -8.57 30.60 22.43
CA GLY A 18 -7.52 29.81 21.82
C GLY A 18 -6.31 30.74 21.62
N GLU A 19 -5.11 30.28 21.91
CA GLU A 19 -3.86 31.04 21.94
C GLU A 19 -3.49 31.76 20.61
N HIS A 20 -4.38 31.80 19.64
CA HIS A 20 -4.20 32.56 18.40
C HIS A 20 -5.50 33.30 18.05
N GLY A 21 -5.61 34.52 18.44
CA GLY A 21 -6.62 35.56 18.31
C GLY A 21 -7.43 35.73 17.02
N LYS A 22 -7.90 34.66 16.37
CA LYS A 22 -8.96 34.70 15.37
C LYS A 22 -10.07 33.74 15.78
N ALA A 23 -11.22 34.27 16.15
CA ALA A 23 -12.44 33.48 16.32
C ALA A 23 -12.74 32.75 15.03
N LEU A 24 -12.84 31.39 15.09
CA LEU A 24 -13.27 30.56 13.96
C LEU A 24 -14.71 30.96 13.56
N PRO A 25 -15.02 31.10 12.27
CA PRO A 25 -16.31 31.63 11.79
C PRO A 25 -17.53 30.89 12.33
N ASP A 26 -17.43 29.58 12.68
CA ASP A 26 -18.54 28.74 13.13
C ASP A 26 -18.41 28.26 14.57
N GLY A 27 -17.30 28.53 15.25
CA GLY A 27 -17.00 28.04 16.60
C GLY A 27 -16.99 26.50 16.74
N PHE A 28 -17.09 25.71 15.63
CA PHE A 28 -16.97 24.26 15.63
C PHE A 28 -15.54 23.85 15.32
N TYR A 29 -15.00 22.92 16.11
CA TYR A 29 -13.66 22.41 15.93
C TYR A 29 -13.61 20.91 16.24
N LEU A 30 -12.92 20.15 15.37
CA LEU A 30 -12.74 18.70 15.48
C LEU A 30 -11.26 18.37 15.68
N ARG A 31 -10.94 17.72 16.78
CA ARG A 31 -9.59 17.23 17.09
C ARG A 31 -9.49 15.76 16.76
N LEU A 32 -8.56 15.42 15.87
CA LEU A 32 -8.23 14.07 15.43
C LEU A 32 -6.79 13.66 15.78
N LEU A 33 -5.90 14.64 16.05
CA LEU A 33 -4.51 14.40 16.45
C LEU A 33 -4.41 14.23 17.97
N GLY A 34 -4.81 13.06 18.43
CA GLY A 34 -5.03 12.62 19.80
C GLY A 34 -6.39 11.96 19.94
N PRO A 35 -6.92 11.83 21.16
CA PRO A 35 -8.28 11.34 21.36
C PRO A 35 -9.30 12.19 20.60
N LEU A 36 -10.23 11.52 19.90
CA LEU A 36 -11.26 12.20 19.12
C LEU A 36 -12.14 13.09 20.00
N LYS A 37 -12.11 14.39 19.76
CA LYS A 37 -12.92 15.39 20.45
C LYS A 37 -13.53 16.38 19.47
N ALA A 38 -14.75 16.81 19.79
CA ALA A 38 -15.42 17.91 19.09
C ALA A 38 -15.73 19.02 20.08
N THR A 39 -15.55 20.28 19.66
CA THR A 39 -15.92 21.45 20.46
C THR A 39 -16.79 22.39 19.64
N ARG A 40 -17.68 23.10 20.31
CA ARG A 40 -18.52 24.13 19.71
C ARG A 40 -18.50 25.36 20.60
N GLN A 41 -18.09 26.49 20.06
CA GLN A 41 -17.91 27.75 20.80
C GLN A 41 -17.04 27.57 22.07
N GLY A 42 -16.03 26.69 21.99
CA GLY A 42 -15.12 26.38 23.10
C GLY A 42 -15.66 25.37 24.13
N LEU A 43 -16.91 24.87 23.98
CA LEU A 43 -17.49 23.84 24.83
C LEU A 43 -17.34 22.46 24.18
N GLU A 44 -16.90 21.48 24.97
CA GLU A 44 -16.74 20.09 24.49
C GLU A 44 -18.11 19.46 24.24
N ILE A 45 -18.28 18.83 23.07
CA ILE A 45 -19.47 18.09 22.69
C ILE A 45 -19.28 16.63 23.10
N ALA A 46 -20.25 16.05 23.79
CA ALA A 46 -20.23 14.63 24.15
C ALA A 46 -20.21 13.75 22.89
N MET A 47 -19.15 12.96 22.73
CA MET A 47 -19.03 12.04 21.61
C MET A 47 -19.89 10.78 21.85
N PRO A 48 -20.51 10.22 20.78
CA PRO A 48 -21.25 8.97 20.89
C PRO A 48 -20.37 7.84 21.42
N SER A 49 -20.93 6.95 22.24
CA SER A 49 -20.22 5.79 22.78
C SER A 49 -19.82 4.78 21.70
N SER A 50 -20.56 4.71 20.59
CA SER A 50 -20.29 3.79 19.49
C SER A 50 -18.97 4.10 18.79
N ARG A 51 -18.06 3.11 18.80
CA ARG A 51 -16.76 3.19 18.11
C ARG A 51 -16.93 3.38 16.60
N LYS A 52 -17.93 2.70 15.98
CA LYS A 52 -18.22 2.82 14.54
C LYS A 52 -18.69 4.23 14.16
N VAL A 53 -19.45 4.90 15.00
CA VAL A 53 -19.85 6.31 14.76
C VAL A 53 -18.63 7.23 14.81
N ARG A 54 -17.71 7.03 15.77
CA ARG A 54 -16.46 7.80 15.88
C ARG A 54 -15.55 7.55 14.70
N ALA A 55 -15.42 6.28 14.27
CA ALA A 55 -14.63 5.88 13.10
C ALA A 55 -15.16 6.52 11.80
N LEU A 56 -16.48 6.48 11.63
CA LEU A 56 -17.13 7.10 10.47
C LEU A 56 -16.90 8.61 10.43
N LEU A 57 -16.95 9.29 11.58
CA LEU A 57 -16.64 10.73 11.66
C LEU A 57 -15.20 11.02 11.28
N GLY A 58 -14.21 10.32 11.87
CA GLY A 58 -12.79 10.50 11.58
C GLY A 58 -12.46 10.22 10.11
N TYR A 59 -13.06 9.17 9.54
CA TYR A 59 -12.89 8.84 8.13
C TYR A 59 -13.47 9.91 7.18
N LEU A 60 -14.73 10.34 7.43
CA LEU A 60 -15.40 11.32 6.57
C LEU A 60 -14.79 12.72 6.71
N ALA A 61 -14.27 13.10 7.89
CA ALA A 61 -13.62 14.37 8.11
C ALA A 61 -12.33 14.53 7.27
N LEU A 62 -11.58 13.44 7.06
CA LEU A 62 -10.39 13.45 6.20
C LEU A 62 -10.67 13.13 4.74
N ALA A 63 -11.90 12.76 4.38
CA ALA A 63 -12.22 12.38 3.02
C ALA A 63 -12.32 13.62 2.10
N PRO A 64 -11.44 13.78 1.08
CA PRO A 64 -11.40 14.98 0.24
C PRO A 64 -12.60 15.07 -0.72
N ARG A 65 -13.39 14.01 -0.85
CA ARG A 65 -14.56 13.89 -1.73
C ARG A 65 -15.66 13.07 -1.07
N PRO A 66 -16.94 13.30 -1.44
CA PRO A 66 -18.05 12.47 -0.98
C PRO A 66 -17.79 10.97 -1.20
N LYS A 67 -18.16 10.14 -0.23
CA LYS A 67 -17.99 8.68 -0.28
C LYS A 67 -19.33 7.98 -0.54
N PRO A 68 -19.37 6.93 -1.37
CA PRO A 68 -20.61 6.18 -1.58
C PRO A 68 -20.97 5.36 -0.34
N ARG A 69 -22.28 5.20 -0.09
CA ARG A 69 -22.78 4.42 1.06
C ARG A 69 -22.30 2.97 1.05
N SER A 70 -22.17 2.35 -0.13
CA SER A 70 -21.62 0.99 -0.29
C SER A 70 -20.22 0.89 0.27
N HIS A 71 -19.35 1.83 -0.12
CA HIS A 71 -17.98 1.88 0.39
C HIS A 71 -17.91 2.07 1.92
N LEU A 72 -18.78 2.92 2.48
CA LEU A 72 -18.83 3.11 3.94
C LEU A 72 -19.34 1.87 4.68
N CYS A 73 -20.24 1.11 4.04
CA CYS A 73 -20.68 -0.18 4.56
C CYS A 73 -19.53 -1.21 4.56
N GLU A 74 -18.81 -1.33 3.46
CA GLU A 74 -17.65 -2.22 3.33
C GLU A 74 -16.52 -1.85 4.29
N LEU A 75 -16.28 -0.55 4.49
CA LEU A 75 -15.24 -0.03 5.37
C LEU A 75 -15.44 -0.44 6.84
N LEU A 76 -16.68 -0.40 7.35
CA LEU A 76 -16.97 -0.53 8.79
C LEU A 76 -17.73 -1.81 9.16
N TRP A 77 -18.24 -2.58 8.20
CA TRP A 77 -19.04 -3.78 8.44
C TRP A 77 -18.66 -4.90 7.49
N ASP A 78 -17.79 -5.78 7.93
CA ASP A 78 -17.35 -6.94 7.14
C ASP A 78 -18.41 -8.05 7.11
N VAL A 79 -19.11 -8.27 8.23
CA VAL A 79 -20.07 -9.39 8.46
C VAL A 79 -21.36 -8.91 9.12
N ALA A 80 -22.03 -7.90 8.62
CA ALA A 80 -23.30 -7.47 9.19
C ALA A 80 -24.50 -7.96 8.36
N ASN A 81 -25.56 -8.39 9.02
CA ASN A 81 -26.81 -8.81 8.35
C ASN A 81 -27.48 -7.66 7.56
N ASP A 82 -27.37 -6.41 8.04
CA ASP A 82 -27.85 -5.21 7.35
C ASP A 82 -26.92 -4.01 7.57
N PRO A 83 -25.77 -3.93 6.83
CA PRO A 83 -24.84 -2.82 6.92
C PRO A 83 -25.45 -1.46 6.60
N ARG A 84 -26.49 -1.44 5.74
CA ARG A 84 -27.15 -0.20 5.32
C ARG A 84 -28.02 0.39 6.45
N SER A 85 -28.66 -0.43 7.25
CA SER A 85 -29.42 0.00 8.42
C SER A 85 -28.48 0.56 9.50
N GLU A 86 -27.40 -0.15 9.76
CA GLU A 86 -26.35 0.25 10.68
C GLU A 86 -25.72 1.60 10.27
N LEU A 87 -25.40 1.77 9.01
CA LEU A 87 -24.90 3.03 8.47
C LEU A 87 -25.91 4.18 8.66
N ARG A 88 -27.20 3.94 8.39
CA ARG A 88 -28.25 4.96 8.60
C ARG A 88 -28.31 5.40 10.05
N TRP A 89 -28.25 4.44 10.98
CA TRP A 89 -28.22 4.73 12.40
C TRP A 89 -26.98 5.55 12.78
N CYS A 90 -25.79 5.17 12.31
CA CYS A 90 -24.54 5.91 12.53
C CYS A 90 -24.63 7.35 12.02
N LEU A 91 -25.15 7.56 10.79
CA LEU A 91 -25.31 8.89 10.21
C LEU A 91 -26.31 9.74 11.02
N THR A 92 -27.37 9.14 11.57
CA THR A 92 -28.32 9.85 12.46
C THR A 92 -27.63 10.30 13.74
N LYS A 93 -26.80 9.44 14.35
CA LYS A 93 -26.02 9.80 15.55
C LYS A 93 -24.95 10.86 15.23
N LEU A 94 -24.31 10.82 14.07
CA LEU A 94 -23.35 11.86 13.65
C LEU A 94 -24.02 13.23 13.53
N ARG A 95 -25.22 13.32 12.98
CA ARG A 95 -25.95 14.58 12.87
C ARG A 95 -26.12 15.28 14.22
N THR A 96 -26.37 14.54 15.29
CA THR A 96 -26.52 15.14 16.61
C THR A 96 -25.23 15.74 17.15
N VAL A 97 -24.08 15.36 16.64
CA VAL A 97 -22.75 15.86 17.06
C VAL A 97 -22.31 17.03 16.21
N ILE A 98 -22.38 16.89 14.87
CA ILE A 98 -21.73 17.84 13.96
C ILE A 98 -22.67 18.88 13.37
N ASP A 99 -23.98 18.58 13.25
CA ASP A 99 -24.98 19.54 12.77
C ASP A 99 -25.42 20.48 13.90
N ASP A 100 -25.80 21.71 13.55
CA ASP A 100 -26.43 22.67 14.46
C ASP A 100 -27.66 23.33 13.80
N ALA A 101 -28.36 24.18 14.55
CA ALA A 101 -29.60 24.80 14.10
C ALA A 101 -29.42 25.70 12.84
N GLY A 102 -28.20 26.20 12.63
CA GLY A 102 -27.89 27.10 11.50
C GLY A 102 -27.13 26.42 10.34
N ARG A 103 -26.52 25.24 10.56
CA ARG A 103 -25.67 24.61 9.56
C ARG A 103 -25.71 23.08 9.62
N ARG A 104 -26.03 22.48 8.51
CA ARG A 104 -25.91 21.02 8.30
C ARG A 104 -24.53 20.69 7.74
N ARG A 105 -23.70 20.06 8.56
CA ARG A 105 -22.34 19.63 8.14
C ARG A 105 -22.35 18.22 7.55
N LEU A 106 -23.26 17.34 7.99
CA LEU A 106 -23.41 16.03 7.38
C LEU A 106 -24.29 16.12 6.13
N ILE A 107 -23.66 16.11 4.97
CA ILE A 107 -24.34 16.17 3.68
C ILE A 107 -24.55 14.76 3.16
N THR A 108 -25.82 14.44 2.85
CA THR A 108 -26.20 13.19 2.22
C THR A 108 -26.98 13.47 0.95
N ASN A 109 -26.44 13.07 -0.20
CA ASN A 109 -27.08 13.24 -1.50
C ASN A 109 -27.21 11.87 -2.20
N GLY A 110 -28.39 11.27 -2.10
CA GLY A 110 -28.64 9.94 -2.62
C GLY A 110 -27.69 8.90 -2.02
N GLN A 111 -26.80 8.34 -2.85
CA GLN A 111 -25.83 7.34 -2.45
C GLN A 111 -24.53 7.93 -1.83
N TRP A 112 -24.37 9.24 -1.87
CA TRP A 112 -23.14 9.91 -1.45
C TRP A 112 -23.27 10.52 -0.07
N VAL A 113 -22.19 10.43 0.71
CA VAL A 113 -22.07 10.99 2.05
C VAL A 113 -20.77 11.79 2.15
N SER A 114 -20.84 13.00 2.72
CA SER A 114 -19.67 13.83 3.02
C SER A 114 -19.91 14.63 4.29
N VAL A 115 -18.83 15.12 4.87
CA VAL A 115 -18.85 16.06 5.99
C VAL A 115 -18.30 17.40 5.48
N ASP A 116 -19.08 18.47 5.63
CA ASP A 116 -18.69 19.84 5.28
C ASP A 116 -17.97 20.47 6.49
N VAL A 117 -16.66 20.32 6.52
CA VAL A 117 -15.75 20.95 7.48
C VAL A 117 -14.71 21.74 6.73
N SER A 118 -14.41 22.95 7.20
CA SER A 118 -13.30 23.74 6.64
C SER A 118 -11.96 23.19 7.14
N ASP A 119 -10.90 23.44 6.38
CA ASP A 119 -9.54 23.01 6.74
C ASP A 119 -9.07 23.59 8.08
N GLN A 120 -9.63 24.72 8.50
CA GLN A 120 -9.32 25.36 9.79
C GLN A 120 -10.07 24.72 10.98
N ASN A 121 -11.11 23.94 10.71
CA ASN A 121 -11.96 23.34 11.73
C ASN A 121 -11.54 21.92 12.13
N VAL A 122 -10.54 21.36 11.45
CA VAL A 122 -10.02 20.00 11.70
C VAL A 122 -8.50 20.06 11.82
N ASP A 123 -7.96 19.74 12.99
CA ASP A 123 -6.52 19.81 13.27
C ASP A 123 -5.69 18.98 12.28
N ALA A 124 -6.11 17.77 11.97
CA ALA A 124 -5.41 16.88 11.06
C ALA A 124 -5.34 17.43 9.63
N ILE A 125 -6.39 18.13 9.15
CA ILE A 125 -6.37 18.78 7.82
C ILE A 125 -5.47 20.02 7.85
N ALA A 126 -5.61 20.87 8.86
CA ALA A 126 -4.79 22.05 9.04
C ALA A 126 -3.30 21.72 9.15
N PHE A 127 -2.98 20.63 9.88
CA PHE A 127 -1.64 20.12 10.01
C PHE A 127 -1.12 19.58 8.67
N SER A 128 -1.83 18.65 8.03
CA SER A 128 -1.40 17.99 6.79
C SER A 128 -1.24 18.99 5.62
N GLY A 129 -2.07 20.03 5.56
CA GLY A 129 -1.99 21.05 4.53
C GLY A 129 -0.83 22.03 4.68
N SER A 130 -0.18 22.08 5.85
CA SER A 130 0.85 23.07 6.16
C SER A 130 2.20 22.49 6.52
N VAL A 131 2.29 21.22 6.94
CA VAL A 131 3.50 20.63 7.54
C VAL A 131 4.66 20.54 6.54
N GLU A 132 4.42 20.03 5.34
CA GLU A 132 5.46 19.86 4.31
C GLU A 132 6.05 21.24 3.90
N LYS A 133 5.18 22.22 3.71
CA LYS A 133 5.60 23.58 3.42
C LYS A 133 6.42 24.18 4.56
N ALA A 134 5.99 24.02 5.81
CA ALA A 134 6.70 24.52 6.97
C ALA A 134 8.08 23.86 7.17
N ILE A 135 8.22 22.57 6.84
CA ILE A 135 9.49 21.84 6.87
C ILE A 135 10.46 22.40 5.82
N VAL A 136 9.99 22.61 4.58
CA VAL A 136 10.80 23.15 3.47
C VAL A 136 11.20 24.59 3.73
N GLU A 137 10.25 25.46 4.09
CA GLU A 137 10.50 26.88 4.35
C GLU A 137 11.35 27.13 5.61
N GLY A 138 11.41 26.17 6.53
CA GLY A 138 12.20 26.29 7.75
C GLY A 138 11.68 27.36 8.71
N SER A 139 10.37 27.60 8.76
CA SER A 139 9.78 28.59 9.66
C SER A 139 9.63 28.03 11.09
N VAL A 140 10.48 28.46 12.00
CA VAL A 140 10.45 28.07 13.43
C VAL A 140 9.08 28.30 14.05
N VAL A 141 8.45 29.45 13.76
CA VAL A 141 7.13 29.82 14.29
C VAL A 141 6.05 28.84 13.80
N ASN A 142 6.04 28.54 12.50
CA ASN A 142 5.08 27.61 11.93
C ASN A 142 5.29 26.19 12.43
N LEU A 143 6.55 25.72 12.53
CA LEU A 143 6.88 24.40 13.04
C LEU A 143 6.49 24.24 14.51
N LYS A 144 6.78 25.24 15.37
CA LYS A 144 6.34 25.24 16.78
C LYS A 144 4.81 25.16 16.87
N ARG A 145 4.09 25.96 16.09
CA ARG A 145 2.62 25.92 16.04
C ARG A 145 2.09 24.54 15.59
N LEU A 146 2.65 23.97 14.53
CA LEU A 146 2.20 22.68 14.03
C LEU A 146 2.48 21.54 15.01
N THR A 147 3.68 21.49 15.59
CA THR A 147 4.03 20.44 16.58
C THR A 147 3.22 20.56 17.87
N SER A 148 2.72 21.76 18.23
CA SER A 148 1.83 21.93 19.37
C SER A 148 0.38 21.51 19.12
N MET A 149 -0.03 21.34 17.84
CA MET A 149 -1.37 20.82 17.50
C MET A 149 -1.52 19.33 17.77
N ILE A 150 -0.41 18.60 17.89
CA ILE A 150 -0.42 17.14 18.07
C ILE A 150 -0.42 16.81 19.55
N HIS A 151 -1.54 16.25 20.03
CA HIS A 151 -1.76 15.91 21.43
C HIS A 151 -1.68 14.41 21.71
N GLY A 152 -1.47 13.60 20.68
CA GLY A 152 -1.37 12.14 20.75
C GLY A 152 -1.41 11.50 19.37
N GLU A 153 -1.59 10.20 19.33
CA GLU A 153 -1.72 9.44 18.08
C GLU A 153 -3.02 9.82 17.35
N PHE A 154 -2.99 9.78 16.03
CA PHE A 154 -4.21 10.05 15.23
C PHE A 154 -5.35 9.10 15.63
N LEU A 155 -6.51 9.66 16.04
CA LEU A 155 -7.64 8.93 16.59
C LEU A 155 -7.22 7.97 17.73
N GLU A 156 -6.49 8.49 18.70
CA GLU A 156 -5.93 7.74 19.82
C GLU A 156 -7.03 6.98 20.59
N GLY A 157 -6.75 5.70 20.90
CA GLY A 157 -7.68 4.82 21.60
C GLY A 157 -8.88 4.34 20.78
N LEU A 158 -8.98 4.70 19.49
CA LEU A 158 -10.02 4.18 18.60
C LEU A 158 -9.57 2.86 17.98
N ALA A 159 -10.31 1.80 18.24
CA ALA A 159 -10.25 0.52 17.55
C ALA A 159 -11.68 0.08 17.23
N VAL A 160 -11.90 -0.53 16.07
CA VAL A 160 -13.22 -0.98 15.61
C VAL A 160 -13.16 -2.47 15.31
N ASP A 161 -13.87 -3.26 16.11
CA ASP A 161 -13.89 -4.71 15.95
C ASP A 161 -14.49 -5.11 14.59
N ARG A 162 -13.89 -6.12 13.95
CA ARG A 162 -14.34 -6.70 12.68
C ARG A 162 -14.47 -5.67 11.54
N SER A 163 -13.48 -4.80 11.41
CA SER A 163 -13.44 -3.76 10.36
C SER A 163 -12.04 -3.63 9.75
N PRO A 164 -11.49 -4.68 9.12
CA PRO A 164 -10.09 -4.72 8.69
C PRO A 164 -9.74 -3.61 7.69
N MET A 165 -10.66 -3.21 6.83
CA MET A 165 -10.44 -2.09 5.90
C MET A 165 -10.28 -0.75 6.63
N PHE A 166 -11.07 -0.53 7.70
CA PHE A 166 -10.92 0.67 8.51
C PHE A 166 -9.63 0.64 9.32
N ASP A 167 -9.28 -0.51 9.89
CA ASP A 167 -8.06 -0.67 10.69
C ASP A 167 -6.81 -0.42 9.82
N ASN A 168 -6.77 -0.95 8.61
CA ASN A 168 -5.70 -0.67 7.65
C ASN A 168 -5.61 0.82 7.30
N TRP A 169 -6.74 1.48 7.04
CA TRP A 169 -6.77 2.91 6.79
C TRP A 169 -6.27 3.69 8.02
N LEU A 170 -6.72 3.34 9.22
CA LEU A 170 -6.35 3.99 10.47
C LEU A 170 -4.85 3.87 10.73
N HIS A 171 -4.27 2.67 10.58
CA HIS A 171 -2.84 2.45 10.71
C HIS A 171 -2.05 3.29 9.68
N GLY A 172 -2.47 3.33 8.43
CA GLY A 172 -1.83 4.16 7.42
C GLY A 172 -1.86 5.66 7.77
N GLN A 173 -2.97 6.18 8.32
CA GLN A 173 -3.03 7.56 8.78
C GLN A 173 -2.15 7.81 10.01
N ARG A 174 -2.14 6.92 10.99
CA ARG A 174 -1.28 7.00 12.18
C ARG A 174 0.19 7.11 11.80
N HIS A 175 0.66 6.21 10.95
CA HIS A 175 2.03 6.25 10.44
C HIS A 175 2.35 7.54 9.68
N ARG A 176 1.43 8.02 8.86
CA ARG A 176 1.59 9.27 8.11
C ARG A 176 1.77 10.47 9.05
N PHE A 177 0.91 10.62 10.04
CA PHE A 177 0.99 11.73 11.01
C PHE A 177 2.20 11.61 11.93
N LEU A 178 2.54 10.40 12.38
CA LEU A 178 3.75 10.13 13.17
C LEU A 178 5.02 10.57 12.41
N ARG A 179 5.14 10.18 11.14
CA ARG A 179 6.28 10.55 10.31
C ARG A 179 6.39 12.06 10.13
N TRP A 180 5.32 12.73 9.79
CA TRP A 180 5.32 14.18 9.67
C TRP A 180 5.65 14.89 10.99
N HIS A 181 5.18 14.36 12.11
CA HIS A 181 5.48 14.89 13.43
C HIS A 181 6.98 14.76 13.74
N SER A 182 7.56 13.58 13.53
CA SER A 182 9.00 13.34 13.73
C SER A 182 9.84 14.24 12.82
N GLN A 183 9.51 14.36 11.52
CA GLN A 183 10.20 15.25 10.58
C GLN A 183 10.10 16.74 10.96
N ALA A 184 8.92 17.17 11.41
CA ALA A 184 8.74 18.56 11.87
C ALA A 184 9.58 18.86 13.13
N LEU A 185 9.66 17.92 14.08
CA LEU A 185 10.50 18.03 15.26
C LEU A 185 11.99 18.04 14.88
N ALA A 186 12.43 17.15 13.99
CA ALA A 186 13.81 17.10 13.49
C ALA A 186 14.18 18.44 12.84
N ARG A 187 13.32 18.97 11.97
CA ARG A 187 13.57 20.26 11.31
C ARG A 187 13.60 21.41 12.32
N LEU A 188 12.67 21.41 13.27
CA LEU A 188 12.62 22.42 14.33
C LEU A 188 13.90 22.39 15.19
N ALA A 189 14.37 21.20 15.59
CA ALA A 189 15.62 21.06 16.34
C ALA A 189 16.83 21.56 15.55
N SER A 190 16.88 21.32 14.22
CA SER A 190 17.99 21.76 13.36
C SER A 190 18.04 23.28 13.14
N LEU A 191 16.92 23.99 13.27
CA LEU A 191 16.81 25.43 13.07
C LEU A 191 17.05 26.24 14.33
N LEU A 192 16.94 25.63 15.50
CA LEU A 192 17.20 26.30 16.77
C LEU A 192 18.69 26.31 17.10
N PRO A 193 19.21 27.34 17.75
CA PRO A 193 20.57 27.32 18.30
C PRO A 193 20.75 26.12 19.23
N ARG A 194 21.89 25.43 19.16
CA ARG A 194 22.16 24.23 19.96
C ARG A 194 22.00 24.43 21.47
N GLU A 195 22.18 25.66 21.94
CA GLU A 195 22.05 26.05 23.35
C GLU A 195 20.60 26.43 23.72
N HIS A 196 19.68 26.50 22.75
CA HIS A 196 18.29 26.87 23.03
C HIS A 196 17.62 25.81 23.92
N GLU A 197 16.98 26.24 25.01
CA GLU A 197 16.41 25.37 26.07
C GLU A 197 15.47 24.28 25.52
N ASP A 198 14.68 24.61 24.50
CA ASP A 198 13.69 23.70 23.90
C ASP A 198 14.33 22.51 23.15
N VAL A 199 15.58 22.60 22.68
CA VAL A 199 16.17 21.58 21.78
C VAL A 199 16.21 20.21 22.42
N LEU A 200 16.60 20.09 23.69
CA LEU A 200 16.61 18.80 24.39
C LEU A 200 15.20 18.21 24.55
N ALA A 201 14.21 19.04 24.86
CA ALA A 201 12.82 18.62 24.99
C ALA A 201 12.26 18.13 23.63
N ILE A 202 12.58 18.85 22.54
CA ILE A 202 12.16 18.47 21.17
C ILE A 202 12.79 17.13 20.76
N LEU A 203 14.08 16.94 21.01
CA LEU A 203 14.79 15.69 20.66
C LEU A 203 14.30 14.50 21.49
N ARG A 204 14.08 14.68 22.80
CA ARG A 204 13.48 13.64 23.64
C ARG A 204 12.08 13.28 23.16
N LYS A 205 11.23 14.28 22.84
CA LYS A 205 9.91 14.03 22.28
C LYS A 205 9.97 13.26 20.95
N ARG A 206 10.97 13.53 20.09
CA ARG A 206 11.20 12.78 18.85
C ARG A 206 11.55 11.33 19.13
N ILE A 207 12.40 11.06 20.12
CA ILE A 207 12.77 9.72 20.56
C ILE A 207 11.59 8.98 21.18
N ASP A 208 10.77 9.64 21.99
CA ASP A 208 9.56 9.05 22.56
C ASP A 208 8.57 8.61 21.47
N LEU A 209 8.51 9.34 20.37
CA LEU A 209 7.66 9.02 19.21
C LEU A 209 8.21 7.86 18.36
N VAL A 210 9.53 7.81 18.19
CA VAL A 210 10.23 6.79 17.40
C VAL A 210 11.47 6.34 18.17
N PRO A 211 11.34 5.38 19.11
CA PRO A 211 12.40 4.96 20.02
C PRO A 211 13.66 4.35 19.36
N LEU A 212 13.54 3.97 18.08
CA LEU A 212 14.65 3.38 17.32
C LEU A 212 15.18 4.32 16.23
N ASP A 213 14.86 5.62 16.29
CA ASP A 213 15.37 6.63 15.34
C ASP A 213 16.83 6.98 15.69
N GLU A 214 17.78 6.38 14.96
CA GLU A 214 19.21 6.55 15.17
C GLU A 214 19.66 8.03 15.11
N GLU A 215 19.16 8.78 14.12
CA GLU A 215 19.46 10.21 13.99
C GLU A 215 19.00 11.02 15.20
N ALA A 216 17.83 10.70 15.76
CA ALA A 216 17.30 11.39 16.94
C ALA A 216 18.19 11.17 18.15
N HIS A 217 18.68 9.94 18.35
CA HIS A 217 19.62 9.63 19.43
C HIS A 217 20.98 10.30 19.22
N ILE A 218 21.51 10.29 18.00
CA ILE A 218 22.75 10.98 17.64
C ILE A 218 22.64 12.49 17.90
N ASP A 219 21.54 13.11 17.48
CA ASP A 219 21.30 14.53 17.67
C ASP A 219 21.18 14.88 19.17
N LEU A 220 20.53 14.03 19.96
CA LEU A 220 20.44 14.20 21.41
C LEU A 220 21.82 14.07 22.07
N LEU A 221 22.62 13.06 21.71
CA LEU A 221 23.99 12.90 22.20
C LEU A 221 24.84 14.14 21.90
N ARG A 222 24.79 14.65 20.67
CA ARG A 222 25.51 15.87 20.26
C ARG A 222 25.05 17.10 21.06
N ALA A 223 23.74 17.24 21.30
CA ALA A 223 23.17 18.36 22.04
C ALA A 223 23.56 18.29 23.53
N LEU A 224 23.55 17.11 24.16
CA LEU A 224 23.96 16.90 25.55
C LEU A 224 25.47 17.18 25.75
N VAL A 225 26.32 16.62 24.87
CA VAL A 225 27.76 16.86 24.92
C VAL A 225 28.10 18.34 24.70
N GLY A 226 27.44 18.99 23.72
CA GLY A 226 27.62 20.42 23.46
C GLY A 226 27.32 21.29 24.69
N ARG A 227 26.37 20.92 25.52
CA ARG A 227 25.99 21.61 26.77
C ARG A 227 26.79 21.19 27.99
N GLY A 228 27.65 20.19 27.89
CA GLY A 228 28.44 19.70 29.03
C GLY A 228 27.75 18.66 29.89
N HIS A 229 26.59 18.17 29.51
CA HIS A 229 25.85 17.13 30.20
C HIS A 229 26.42 15.73 29.88
N ILE A 230 27.74 15.54 30.15
CA ILE A 230 28.46 14.33 29.74
C ILE A 230 27.90 13.08 30.42
N VAL A 231 27.59 13.16 31.72
CA VAL A 231 27.09 12.01 32.49
C VAL A 231 25.70 11.58 31.94
N GLU A 232 24.84 12.53 31.60
CA GLU A 232 23.55 12.23 31.04
C GLU A 232 23.67 11.63 29.63
N ALA A 233 24.60 12.11 28.82
CA ALA A 233 24.89 11.59 27.51
C ALA A 233 25.48 10.18 27.54
N ASP A 234 26.40 9.89 28.50
CA ASP A 234 26.92 8.53 28.74
C ASP A 234 25.81 7.56 29.15
N HIS A 235 24.91 8.00 30.03
CA HIS A 235 23.77 7.18 30.45
C HIS A 235 22.79 6.95 29.29
N HIS A 236 22.51 8.00 28.51
CA HIS A 236 21.65 7.88 27.33
C HIS A 236 22.24 6.92 26.29
N LEU A 237 23.55 7.04 26.00
CA LEU A 237 24.22 6.12 25.09
C LEU A 237 24.14 4.67 25.59
N ALA A 238 24.47 4.42 26.88
CA ALA A 238 24.42 3.07 27.46
C ALA A 238 23.00 2.47 27.37
N THR A 239 21.98 3.26 27.68
CA THR A 239 20.58 2.83 27.61
C THR A 239 20.17 2.55 26.18
N THR A 240 20.54 3.42 25.22
CA THR A 240 20.21 3.27 23.80
C THR A 240 20.95 2.09 23.18
N VAL A 241 22.24 1.91 23.50
CA VAL A 241 22.98 0.74 23.04
C VAL A 241 22.35 -0.54 23.56
N GLY A 242 21.97 -0.61 24.85
CA GLY A 242 21.26 -1.76 25.41
C GLY A 242 19.86 -1.98 24.79
N LEU A 243 19.18 -0.93 24.34
CA LEU A 243 17.93 -1.04 23.56
C LEU A 243 18.22 -1.62 22.17
N TYR A 244 19.21 -1.07 21.46
CA TYR A 244 19.61 -1.50 20.13
C TYR A 244 20.11 -2.95 20.12
N GLU A 245 20.89 -3.35 21.13
CA GLU A 245 21.34 -4.75 21.28
C GLU A 245 20.18 -5.72 21.52
N ARG A 246 19.16 -5.32 22.28
CA ARG A 246 17.94 -6.14 22.47
C ARG A 246 17.10 -6.25 21.21
N GLU A 247 17.06 -5.19 20.41
CA GLU A 247 16.34 -5.15 19.13
C GLU A 247 17.20 -5.67 17.96
N GLY A 248 18.44 -6.13 18.22
CA GLY A 248 19.35 -6.63 17.18
C GLY A 248 19.87 -5.55 16.22
N LEU A 249 19.83 -4.28 16.62
CA LEU A 249 20.25 -3.15 15.80
C LEU A 249 21.73 -2.82 16.00
N ASN A 250 22.37 -2.31 14.95
CA ASN A 250 23.76 -1.88 15.01
C ASN A 250 23.87 -0.54 15.75
N SER A 251 24.70 -0.48 16.80
CA SER A 251 24.94 0.73 17.60
C SER A 251 26.25 1.45 17.24
N THR A 252 26.91 1.07 16.15
CA THR A 252 28.24 1.61 15.77
C THR A 252 28.17 3.12 15.51
N ALA A 253 27.20 3.60 14.78
CA ALA A 253 27.04 5.03 14.48
C ALA A 253 26.78 5.87 15.74
N LEU A 254 26.04 5.34 16.72
CA LEU A 254 25.85 5.98 18.02
C LEU A 254 27.17 6.12 18.79
N ARG A 255 27.98 5.05 18.83
CA ARG A 255 29.29 5.05 19.48
C ARG A 255 30.28 5.99 18.77
N GLU A 256 30.28 6.00 17.44
CA GLU A 256 31.11 6.92 16.64
C GLU A 256 30.71 8.38 16.86
N ALA A 257 29.40 8.68 16.82
CA ALA A 257 28.89 10.02 17.10
C ALA A 257 29.24 10.50 18.49
N TRP A 258 29.22 9.61 19.49
CA TRP A 258 29.68 9.90 20.85
C TRP A 258 31.17 10.26 20.89
N VAL A 259 32.02 9.42 20.31
CA VAL A 259 33.46 9.65 20.25
C VAL A 259 33.78 10.96 19.52
N ALA A 260 33.15 11.20 18.37
CA ALA A 260 33.31 12.43 17.60
C ALA A 260 32.89 13.68 18.39
N SER A 261 31.76 13.61 19.10
CA SER A 261 31.24 14.72 19.91
C SER A 261 32.19 15.10 21.06
N ARG A 262 32.84 14.13 21.68
CA ARG A 262 33.85 14.37 22.73
C ARG A 262 35.13 14.99 22.16
N ARG A 263 35.59 14.56 20.98
CA ARG A 263 36.79 15.13 20.34
C ARG A 263 36.64 16.62 20.01
N VAL A 264 35.51 17.03 19.51
CA VAL A 264 35.22 18.44 19.15
C VAL A 264 35.31 19.38 20.39
N ARG A 265 35.02 18.88 21.58
CA ARG A 265 35.05 19.71 22.80
C ARG A 265 36.47 19.87 23.40
N VAL A 266 37.35 18.89 23.23
CA VAL A 266 38.75 18.97 23.68
C VAL A 266 39.49 20.07 22.91
N THR A 267 39.08 20.36 21.66
CA THR A 267 39.75 21.37 20.82
C THR A 267 39.29 22.82 21.04
N THR A 268 38.29 23.07 21.88
CA THR A 268 37.70 24.42 21.99
C THR A 268 37.99 25.20 23.26
N SER A 269 38.62 24.64 24.31
CA SER A 269 38.72 25.39 25.58
C SER A 269 40.05 25.49 26.31
N ALA A 270 41.04 24.69 26.03
CA ALA A 270 42.35 24.79 26.74
C ALA A 270 43.58 24.56 25.87
N ASP A 271 43.48 23.85 24.77
CA ASP A 271 44.63 23.31 24.05
C ASP A 271 45.14 24.17 22.89
N ARG A 272 44.41 25.25 22.50
CA ARG A 272 44.88 26.13 21.43
C ARG A 272 46.18 26.85 21.79
N ARG A 273 46.42 27.09 23.07
CA ARG A 273 47.68 27.73 23.54
C ARG A 273 48.83 26.72 23.72
N GLN A 274 48.54 25.44 23.94
CA GLN A 274 49.56 24.40 24.14
C GLN A 274 50.00 23.78 22.81
N ILE A 275 49.11 23.74 21.80
CA ILE A 275 49.41 23.18 20.47
C ILE A 275 50.24 24.15 19.62
N GLU A 276 50.04 25.46 19.77
CA GLU A 276 50.86 26.48 19.08
C GLU A 276 52.30 26.54 19.61
N ALA A 277 52.55 26.07 20.85
CA ALA A 277 53.90 25.98 21.44
C ALA A 277 54.63 24.70 21.01
N ASN A 278 53.95 23.62 20.64
CA ASN A 278 54.60 22.33 20.31
C ASN A 278 54.83 22.11 18.80
N ILE A 279 54.32 22.98 17.92
CA ILE A 279 54.56 22.92 16.45
C ILE A 279 55.90 23.57 16.07
N ALA A 280 56.57 24.26 17.03
CA ALA A 280 57.85 24.94 16.78
C ALA A 280 59.10 24.07 16.99
N LEU A 281 58.98 22.81 17.43
CA LEU A 281 60.11 21.94 17.65
C LEU A 281 59.87 20.52 17.14
N GLY A 282 60.51 20.17 16.03
CA GLY A 282 60.84 18.81 15.63
C GLY A 282 60.08 18.20 14.48
N GLY A 283 60.59 18.38 13.31
CA GLY A 283 60.33 17.46 12.19
C GLY A 283 61.10 16.16 12.41
N GLU A 284 60.44 15.05 12.12
CA GLU A 284 61.09 13.89 11.50
C GLU A 284 60.03 12.91 11.01
N SER A 285 60.28 12.42 9.84
CA SER A 285 59.52 11.49 9.00
C SER A 285 59.24 10.15 9.67
N CYS A 286 58.02 9.63 9.52
CA CYS A 286 57.79 8.21 9.59
C CYS A 286 56.91 7.75 8.43
N GLU A 287 57.39 6.73 7.79
CA GLU A 287 56.91 6.14 6.52
C GLU A 287 55.47 5.65 6.58
N ARG A 288 54.77 5.89 5.48
CA ARG A 288 53.46 5.31 5.19
C ARG A 288 53.62 3.81 4.93
N VAL A 289 53.07 2.98 5.77
CA VAL A 289 52.74 1.60 5.42
C VAL A 289 51.33 1.62 4.81
N ASP A 290 51.30 1.36 3.51
CA ASP A 290 50.09 1.20 2.72
C ASP A 290 49.47 -0.17 3.02
N THR A 291 48.40 -0.18 3.80
CA THR A 291 47.48 -1.32 3.92
C THR A 291 46.18 -0.98 3.28
N SER A 292 46.18 -0.97 1.94
CA SER A 292 44.95 -0.98 1.13
C SER A 292 44.28 -2.37 1.21
N GLY A 293 43.65 -2.64 2.35
CA GLY A 293 42.60 -3.64 2.44
C GLY A 293 41.38 -3.13 1.64
N ARG A 294 41.29 -3.59 0.41
CA ARG A 294 40.05 -3.42 -0.37
C ARG A 294 38.91 -4.10 0.39
N ALA A 295 38.18 -3.33 1.18
CA ALA A 295 36.78 -3.64 1.45
C ALA A 295 36.09 -3.63 0.09
N PHE A 296 35.61 -4.78 -0.33
CA PHE A 296 34.75 -4.89 -1.51
C PHE A 296 33.51 -4.06 -1.21
N ASP A 297 33.46 -2.88 -1.82
CA ASP A 297 32.27 -2.04 -1.84
C ASP A 297 31.26 -2.67 -2.80
N LEU A 298 30.45 -3.61 -2.27
CA LEU A 298 29.34 -4.25 -2.99
C LEU A 298 28.18 -3.27 -3.25
N GLN A 299 28.29 -2.00 -2.83
CA GLN A 299 27.25 -0.99 -2.98
C GLN A 299 27.33 -0.16 -4.27
N GLN A 300 28.37 -0.30 -5.11
CA GLN A 300 28.52 0.50 -6.34
C GLN A 300 28.41 -0.27 -7.65
N SER A 301 28.04 -1.54 -7.65
CA SER A 301 27.81 -2.29 -8.88
C SER A 301 26.42 -2.89 -8.86
N PHE A 302 25.58 -2.38 -9.74
CA PHE A 302 24.31 -2.91 -10.22
C PHE A 302 23.03 -2.42 -9.52
N SER A 303 22.41 -1.53 -10.27
CA SER A 303 21.07 -1.71 -10.80
C SER A 303 19.94 -1.88 -9.80
N ALA A 304 18.89 -1.16 -10.13
CA ALA A 304 17.51 -1.42 -9.74
C ALA A 304 17.33 -2.13 -8.38
N ARG A 305 17.11 -1.34 -7.37
CA ARG A 305 16.58 -1.84 -6.09
C ARG A 305 15.43 -2.80 -6.39
N ARG A 306 15.51 -4.02 -5.87
CA ARG A 306 14.42 -4.99 -5.86
C ARG A 306 14.09 -5.28 -4.41
N ALA A 307 12.80 -5.43 -4.10
CA ALA A 307 12.43 -5.92 -2.78
C ALA A 307 13.08 -7.28 -2.52
N SER A 308 13.65 -7.43 -1.34
CA SER A 308 14.41 -8.62 -0.95
C SER A 308 13.63 -9.44 0.08
N ILE A 309 13.62 -10.76 -0.09
CA ILE A 309 12.87 -11.67 0.77
C ILE A 309 13.70 -12.90 1.15
N ALA A 310 13.60 -13.29 2.41
CA ALA A 310 14.02 -14.59 2.91
C ALA A 310 12.81 -15.42 3.33
N VAL A 311 12.74 -16.67 2.87
CA VAL A 311 11.79 -17.65 3.37
C VAL A 311 12.57 -18.58 4.32
N LEU A 312 12.28 -18.49 5.60
CA LEU A 312 12.89 -19.38 6.57
C LEU A 312 12.23 -20.75 6.55
N PRO A 313 12.96 -21.84 6.83
CA PRO A 313 12.38 -23.17 6.88
C PRO A 313 11.20 -23.22 7.83
N PHE A 314 10.08 -23.75 7.35
CA PHE A 314 8.86 -23.86 8.14
C PHE A 314 9.07 -24.80 9.31
N GLU A 315 8.53 -24.45 10.46
CA GLU A 315 8.61 -25.26 11.67
C GLU A 315 7.63 -26.45 11.56
N ALA A 316 8.14 -27.65 11.71
CA ALA A 316 7.35 -28.87 11.84
C ALA A 316 7.11 -29.15 13.32
N LEU A 317 5.87 -29.45 13.71
CA LEU A 317 5.55 -29.79 15.11
C LEU A 317 5.98 -31.22 15.47
N THR A 318 6.08 -32.10 14.48
CA THR A 318 6.56 -33.44 14.66
C THR A 318 7.65 -33.81 13.65
N PRO A 319 8.57 -34.75 13.97
CA PRO A 319 9.60 -35.19 13.02
C PRO A 319 9.04 -35.74 11.70
N ALA A 320 7.83 -36.31 11.71
CA ALA A 320 7.18 -36.84 10.52
C ALA A 320 6.77 -35.74 9.51
N GLU A 321 6.59 -34.50 9.97
CA GLU A 321 6.19 -33.36 9.16
C GLU A 321 7.39 -32.62 8.56
N SER A 322 8.61 -32.84 9.06
CA SER A 322 9.82 -32.09 8.66
C SER A 322 10.07 -32.17 7.16
N GLY A 323 9.89 -33.32 6.52
CA GLY A 323 10.08 -33.46 5.07
C GLY A 323 9.08 -32.64 4.25
N LEU A 324 7.83 -32.53 4.71
CA LEU A 324 6.80 -31.73 4.07
C LEU A 324 7.09 -30.23 4.27
N ALA A 325 7.46 -29.82 5.48
CA ALA A 325 7.82 -28.43 5.82
C ALA A 325 9.03 -27.95 5.00
N ASP A 326 10.07 -28.76 4.90
CA ASP A 326 11.27 -28.47 4.12
C ASP A 326 10.98 -28.42 2.61
N GLY A 327 10.19 -29.38 2.09
CA GLY A 327 9.76 -29.42 0.70
C GLY A 327 8.95 -28.18 0.33
N LEU A 328 7.95 -27.82 1.15
CA LEU A 328 7.12 -26.64 0.95
C LEU A 328 7.94 -25.33 0.98
N THR A 329 8.87 -25.23 1.94
CA THR A 329 9.79 -24.07 2.01
C THR A 329 10.60 -23.93 0.72
N ASN A 330 11.16 -25.04 0.23
CA ASN A 330 11.93 -25.03 -1.01
C ASN A 330 11.09 -24.65 -2.22
N ASP A 331 9.88 -25.21 -2.36
CA ASP A 331 8.97 -24.91 -3.47
C ASP A 331 8.57 -23.44 -3.48
N ILE A 332 8.37 -22.83 -2.31
CA ILE A 332 8.08 -21.40 -2.17
C ILE A 332 9.30 -20.56 -2.60
N ILE A 333 10.51 -20.91 -2.16
CA ILE A 333 11.74 -20.21 -2.56
C ILE A 333 11.91 -20.25 -4.09
N ILE A 334 11.76 -21.43 -4.68
CA ILE A 334 11.87 -21.61 -6.14
C ILE A 334 10.77 -20.80 -6.87
N GLY A 335 9.54 -20.85 -6.35
CA GLY A 335 8.40 -20.16 -6.94
C GLY A 335 8.59 -18.63 -6.93
N LEU A 336 9.03 -18.08 -5.80
CA LEU A 336 9.33 -16.66 -5.68
C LEU A 336 10.50 -16.23 -6.61
N ALA A 337 11.55 -17.03 -6.71
CA ALA A 337 12.68 -16.77 -7.59
C ALA A 337 12.27 -16.73 -9.08
N LYS A 338 11.30 -17.55 -9.49
CA LYS A 338 10.73 -17.55 -10.84
C LYS A 338 9.97 -16.26 -11.20
N LEU A 339 9.50 -15.51 -10.22
CA LEU A 339 8.83 -14.23 -10.47
C LEU A 339 9.79 -13.15 -10.98
N ARG A 340 11.09 -13.22 -10.68
CA ARG A 340 12.18 -12.32 -11.11
C ARG A 340 12.06 -10.85 -10.69
N ASN A 341 11.00 -10.49 -9.97
CA ASN A 341 10.82 -9.15 -9.40
C ASN A 341 11.37 -9.01 -7.99
N LEU A 342 11.72 -10.11 -7.34
CA LEU A 342 12.22 -10.15 -5.98
C LEU A 342 13.68 -10.64 -5.96
N PHE A 343 14.43 -10.12 -5.00
CA PHE A 343 15.71 -10.72 -4.62
C PHE A 343 15.43 -11.77 -3.54
N VAL A 344 15.52 -13.04 -3.92
CA VAL A 344 15.15 -14.17 -3.05
C VAL A 344 16.40 -14.83 -2.49
N ILE A 345 16.47 -14.97 -1.18
CA ILE A 345 17.57 -15.69 -0.51
C ILE A 345 17.47 -17.17 -0.85
N GLY A 346 18.59 -17.74 -1.26
CA GLY A 346 18.67 -19.15 -1.67
C GLY A 346 18.47 -20.12 -0.51
N GLN A 347 17.90 -21.30 -0.84
CA GLN A 347 17.59 -22.39 0.08
C GLN A 347 18.76 -22.72 1.03
N GLY A 348 19.97 -22.91 0.51
CA GLY A 348 21.13 -23.29 1.32
C GLY A 348 21.40 -22.33 2.47
N THR A 349 21.24 -21.01 2.24
CA THR A 349 21.40 -19.99 3.27
C THR A 349 20.28 -20.07 4.30
N SER A 350 19.02 -20.15 3.85
CA SER A 350 17.85 -20.23 4.75
C SER A 350 17.93 -21.44 5.70
N PHE A 351 18.28 -22.61 5.17
CA PHE A 351 18.40 -23.83 5.97
C PHE A 351 19.61 -23.78 6.91
N THR A 352 20.74 -23.21 6.49
CA THR A 352 21.91 -23.00 7.37
C THR A 352 21.58 -22.11 8.57
N LEU A 353 20.72 -21.10 8.41
CA LEU A 353 20.28 -20.25 9.53
C LEU A 353 19.49 -21.05 10.57
N ARG A 354 18.56 -21.89 10.13
CA ARG A 354 17.82 -22.81 11.01
C ARG A 354 18.77 -23.71 11.79
N ASP A 355 19.73 -24.35 11.10
CA ASP A 355 20.68 -25.29 11.70
C ASP A 355 21.58 -24.61 12.75
N ARG A 356 21.79 -23.29 12.62
CA ARG A 356 22.48 -22.47 13.59
C ARG A 356 21.58 -21.90 14.70
N GLY A 357 20.26 -22.19 14.67
CA GLY A 357 19.28 -21.70 15.65
C GLY A 357 18.95 -20.20 15.50
N ILE A 358 19.28 -19.58 14.36
CA ILE A 358 19.02 -18.16 14.09
C ILE A 358 17.56 -17.99 13.72
N ARG A 359 16.82 -17.17 14.47
CA ARG A 359 15.38 -16.92 14.28
C ARG A 359 15.12 -15.71 13.36
N ALA A 360 13.84 -15.54 12.96
CA ALA A 360 13.41 -14.61 11.94
C ALA A 360 13.94 -13.16 12.08
N PRO A 361 13.83 -12.46 13.22
CA PRO A 361 14.30 -11.08 13.31
C PRO A 361 15.81 -10.97 13.13
N GLU A 362 16.58 -11.90 13.72
CA GLU A 362 18.02 -11.96 13.62
C GLU A 362 18.47 -12.36 12.20
N ALA A 363 17.79 -13.33 11.59
CA ALA A 363 18.05 -13.79 10.24
C ALA A 363 17.89 -12.64 9.22
N GLY A 364 16.85 -11.81 9.36
CA GLY A 364 16.62 -10.69 8.47
C GLY A 364 17.69 -9.62 8.54
N THR A 365 18.14 -9.29 9.75
CA THR A 365 19.24 -8.34 9.96
C THR A 365 20.54 -8.88 9.37
N LEU A 366 20.83 -10.17 9.60
CA LEU A 366 22.04 -10.81 9.09
C LEU A 366 22.08 -10.87 7.57
N LEU A 367 20.92 -11.11 6.95
CA LEU A 367 20.78 -11.20 5.49
C LEU A 367 20.57 -9.86 4.79
N GLY A 368 20.23 -8.81 5.53
CA GLY A 368 19.91 -7.49 4.98
C GLY A 368 18.69 -7.50 4.06
N VAL A 369 17.69 -8.35 4.35
CA VAL A 369 16.46 -8.45 3.54
C VAL A 369 15.36 -7.53 4.07
N GLU A 370 14.49 -7.07 3.18
CA GLU A 370 13.35 -6.20 3.54
C GLU A 370 12.15 -6.99 4.08
N TYR A 371 12.01 -8.25 3.64
CA TYR A 371 10.90 -9.12 4.00
C TYR A 371 11.37 -10.48 4.48
N ILE A 372 10.67 -11.03 5.47
CA ILE A 372 10.88 -12.41 5.94
C ILE A 372 9.55 -13.13 5.98
N THR A 373 9.54 -14.34 5.45
CA THR A 373 8.43 -15.28 5.58
C THR A 373 8.80 -16.39 6.55
N THR A 374 7.93 -16.66 7.51
CA THR A 374 7.99 -17.78 8.44
C THR A 374 6.68 -18.54 8.40
N GLY A 375 6.70 -19.81 8.79
CA GLY A 375 5.49 -20.61 8.84
C GLY A 375 5.64 -21.86 9.68
N THR A 376 4.51 -22.52 9.93
CA THR A 376 4.43 -23.80 10.62
C THR A 376 3.62 -24.79 9.79
N VAL A 377 4.01 -26.05 9.82
CA VAL A 377 3.27 -27.15 9.18
C VAL A 377 2.83 -28.12 10.26
N ARG A 378 1.56 -28.50 10.25
CA ARG A 378 0.96 -29.44 11.15
C ARG A 378 0.11 -30.46 10.40
N MET A 379 0.32 -31.74 10.68
CA MET A 379 -0.47 -32.82 10.15
C MET A 379 -1.38 -33.42 11.24
N ASP A 380 -2.65 -33.08 11.18
CA ASP A 380 -3.72 -33.73 11.98
C ASP A 380 -4.49 -34.66 11.04
N ALA A 381 -3.97 -35.88 10.77
CA ALA A 381 -4.53 -36.80 9.77
C ALA A 381 -6.06 -36.93 9.85
N PRO A 382 -6.82 -36.70 8.76
CA PRO A 382 -6.37 -36.56 7.38
C PRO A 382 -6.12 -35.11 6.92
N ARG A 383 -5.92 -34.16 7.82
CA ARG A 383 -5.77 -32.72 7.53
C ARG A 383 -4.32 -32.25 7.62
N ILE A 384 -3.94 -31.36 6.72
CA ILE A 384 -2.68 -30.63 6.76
C ILE A 384 -3.05 -29.16 6.99
N ARG A 385 -2.49 -28.57 8.04
CA ARG A 385 -2.63 -27.15 8.35
C ARG A 385 -1.28 -26.46 8.20
N ILE A 386 -1.26 -25.39 7.43
CA ILE A 386 -0.07 -24.58 7.17
C ILE A 386 -0.41 -23.16 7.55
N SER A 387 0.26 -22.63 8.58
CA SER A 387 0.13 -21.23 8.96
C SER A 387 1.40 -20.50 8.56
N LEU A 388 1.29 -19.30 7.99
CA LEU A 388 2.44 -18.52 7.57
C LEU A 388 2.20 -17.03 7.75
N GLN A 389 3.29 -16.30 7.85
CA GLN A 389 3.28 -14.84 7.96
C GLN A 389 4.44 -14.22 7.18
N LEU A 390 4.17 -13.05 6.62
CA LEU A 390 5.14 -12.17 5.97
C LEU A 390 5.38 -10.98 6.87
N CYS A 391 6.62 -10.76 7.26
CA CYS A 391 7.02 -9.63 8.11
C CYS A 391 7.91 -8.67 7.31
N ALA A 392 7.68 -7.36 7.47
CA ALA A 392 8.62 -6.34 7.04
C ALA A 392 9.73 -6.22 8.08
N GLN A 393 10.98 -6.44 7.67
CA GLN A 393 12.13 -6.53 8.58
C GLN A 393 12.39 -5.21 9.31
N GLU A 394 12.35 -4.08 8.61
CA GLU A 394 12.63 -2.75 9.18
C GLU A 394 11.71 -2.39 10.36
N SER A 395 10.43 -2.74 10.26
CA SER A 395 9.41 -2.39 11.26
C SER A 395 9.03 -3.55 12.18
N GLY A 396 9.47 -4.78 11.91
CA GLY A 396 8.99 -5.99 12.58
C GLY A 396 7.50 -6.27 12.39
N ARG A 397 6.83 -5.51 11.52
CA ARG A 397 5.37 -5.58 11.31
C ARG A 397 5.01 -6.79 10.45
N ILE A 398 4.01 -7.54 10.87
CA ILE A 398 3.36 -8.53 10.00
C ILE A 398 2.63 -7.76 8.89
N VAL A 399 3.10 -7.96 7.65
CA VAL A 399 2.49 -7.40 6.43
C VAL A 399 1.27 -8.20 6.05
N TRP A 400 1.39 -9.53 6.17
CA TRP A 400 0.33 -10.47 5.85
C TRP A 400 0.50 -11.78 6.62
N ALA A 401 -0.61 -12.44 6.93
CA ALA A 401 -0.63 -13.78 7.49
C ALA A 401 -1.86 -14.53 6.96
N ASP A 402 -1.72 -15.84 6.75
CA ASP A 402 -2.81 -16.70 6.28
C ASP A 402 -2.65 -18.13 6.82
N GLU A 403 -3.75 -18.88 6.79
CA GLU A 403 -3.80 -20.27 7.21
C GLU A 403 -4.46 -21.11 6.12
N TYR A 404 -3.79 -22.18 5.72
CA TYR A 404 -4.29 -23.17 4.75
C TYR A 404 -4.63 -24.46 5.49
N ASP A 405 -5.90 -24.84 5.49
CA ASP A 405 -6.40 -26.12 6.04
C ASP A 405 -6.92 -26.99 4.89
N SER A 406 -6.33 -28.16 4.71
CA SER A 406 -6.58 -29.06 3.60
C SER A 406 -6.60 -30.49 4.02
N ARG A 407 -7.41 -31.33 3.33
CA ARG A 407 -7.33 -32.80 3.49
C ARG A 407 -6.22 -33.36 2.60
N ALA A 408 -5.43 -34.26 3.13
CA ALA A 408 -4.31 -34.89 2.42
C ALA A 408 -4.72 -35.60 1.11
N ASP A 409 -6.00 -36.00 0.98
CA ASP A 409 -6.56 -36.72 -0.15
C ASP A 409 -7.18 -35.82 -1.24
N ASP A 410 -7.26 -34.52 -1.02
CA ASP A 410 -7.85 -33.59 -1.99
C ASP A 410 -6.81 -33.23 -3.08
N ALA A 411 -7.02 -33.71 -4.28
CA ALA A 411 -6.11 -33.52 -5.43
C ALA A 411 -5.79 -32.04 -5.79
N PRO A 412 -6.71 -31.05 -5.58
CA PRO A 412 -6.37 -29.63 -5.78
C PRO A 412 -5.43 -29.07 -4.72
N MET A 413 -5.13 -29.82 -3.68
CA MET A 413 -4.40 -29.38 -2.49
C MET A 413 -3.07 -30.14 -2.32
N ALA A 414 -2.50 -30.64 -3.42
CA ALA A 414 -1.13 -31.14 -3.41
C ALA A 414 -0.17 -30.04 -2.87
N PRO A 415 0.89 -30.39 -2.13
CA PRO A 415 1.85 -29.42 -1.56
C PRO A 415 2.35 -28.39 -2.58
N ALA A 416 2.57 -28.82 -3.83
CA ALA A 416 2.97 -27.93 -4.92
C ALA A 416 1.90 -26.88 -5.30
N ALA A 417 0.61 -27.25 -5.24
CA ALA A 417 -0.48 -26.29 -5.50
C ALA A 417 -0.60 -25.28 -4.36
N ILE A 418 -0.40 -25.70 -3.12
CA ILE A 418 -0.37 -24.83 -1.95
C ILE A 418 0.83 -23.87 -2.07
N ALA A 419 2.04 -24.39 -2.38
CA ALA A 419 3.22 -23.56 -2.60
C ALA A 419 2.99 -22.49 -3.67
N THR A 420 2.40 -22.88 -4.81
CA THR A 420 2.08 -21.95 -5.91
C THR A 420 1.12 -20.86 -5.47
N ARG A 421 0.12 -21.17 -4.67
CA ARG A 421 -0.83 -20.21 -4.11
C ARG A 421 -0.14 -19.27 -3.11
N ILE A 422 0.67 -19.80 -2.21
CA ILE A 422 1.46 -19.00 -1.25
C ILE A 422 2.36 -18.01 -1.98
N VAL A 423 3.07 -18.45 -3.03
CA VAL A 423 3.94 -17.59 -3.85
C VAL A 423 3.16 -16.42 -4.46
N SER A 424 1.97 -16.70 -5.01
CA SER A 424 1.12 -15.67 -5.59
C SER A 424 0.62 -14.65 -4.54
N CYS A 425 0.24 -15.13 -3.35
CA CYS A 425 -0.17 -14.25 -2.25
C CYS A 425 1.00 -13.38 -1.76
N LEU A 426 2.18 -13.96 -1.55
CA LEU A 426 3.38 -13.23 -1.12
C LEU A 426 3.77 -12.14 -2.14
N ASP A 427 3.75 -12.45 -3.44
CA ASP A 427 4.00 -11.44 -4.49
C ASP A 427 3.00 -10.30 -4.45
N ALA A 428 1.72 -10.61 -4.31
CA ALA A 428 0.66 -9.61 -4.26
C ALA A 428 0.82 -8.68 -3.05
N GLU A 429 1.11 -9.23 -1.87
CA GLU A 429 1.25 -8.46 -0.63
C GLU A 429 2.53 -7.63 -0.59
N ILE A 430 3.66 -8.17 -1.07
CA ILE A 430 4.90 -7.39 -1.22
C ILE A 430 4.68 -6.26 -2.21
N ARG A 431 4.08 -6.52 -3.37
CA ARG A 431 3.76 -5.49 -4.36
C ARG A 431 2.86 -4.40 -3.77
N LEU A 432 1.86 -4.77 -2.97
CA LEU A 432 0.98 -3.80 -2.29
C LEU A 432 1.76 -2.95 -1.27
N ALA A 433 2.65 -3.58 -0.49
CA ALA A 433 3.50 -2.89 0.47
C ALA A 433 4.45 -1.90 -0.23
N GLU A 434 5.10 -2.31 -1.33
CA GLU A 434 5.97 -1.46 -2.15
C GLU A 434 5.20 -0.30 -2.79
N CYS A 435 4.01 -0.55 -3.34
CA CYS A 435 3.14 0.51 -3.86
C CYS A 435 2.80 1.54 -2.79
N ASN A 436 2.42 1.09 -1.60
CA ASN A 436 2.10 1.97 -0.48
C ASN A 436 3.33 2.78 -0.01
N GLY A 437 4.50 2.17 0.01
CA GLY A 437 5.78 2.83 0.30
C GLY A 437 6.11 3.91 -0.73
N ALA A 438 5.99 3.57 -2.02
CA ALA A 438 6.31 4.49 -3.12
C ALA A 438 5.38 5.72 -3.18
N ILE A 439 4.08 5.58 -2.84
CA ILE A 439 3.13 6.71 -2.84
C ILE A 439 3.52 7.81 -1.85
N VAL A 440 4.14 7.41 -0.75
CA VAL A 440 4.47 8.32 0.35
C VAL A 440 5.71 9.17 0.06
N LYS A 441 6.58 8.73 -0.86
CA LYS A 441 7.81 9.44 -1.22
C LYS A 441 7.54 10.64 -2.15
N PRO A 442 8.35 11.72 -2.07
CA PRO A 442 8.26 12.82 -3.03
C PRO A 442 8.49 12.33 -4.48
N PRO A 443 7.74 12.84 -5.48
CA PRO A 443 7.87 12.38 -6.86
C PRO A 443 9.29 12.47 -7.43
N ASN A 444 10.07 13.45 -6.98
CA ASN A 444 11.43 13.69 -7.49
C ASN A 444 12.50 12.82 -6.85
N SER A 445 12.21 12.11 -5.77
CA SER A 445 13.14 11.24 -5.05
C SER A 445 12.95 9.74 -5.32
N LEU A 446 12.05 9.37 -6.24
CA LEU A 446 11.79 7.97 -6.58
C LEU A 446 12.95 7.38 -7.35
N ASP A 447 13.42 6.22 -6.93
CA ASP A 447 14.26 5.33 -7.73
C ASP A 447 13.42 4.58 -8.80
N ALA A 448 14.06 3.73 -9.61
CA ALA A 448 13.39 3.00 -10.70
C ALA A 448 12.31 2.04 -10.17
N TRP A 449 12.57 1.36 -9.06
CA TRP A 449 11.65 0.44 -8.41
C TRP A 449 10.42 1.16 -7.86
N GLU A 450 10.65 2.26 -7.14
CA GLU A 450 9.59 3.07 -6.54
C GLU A 450 8.73 3.77 -7.61
N ALA A 451 9.37 4.28 -8.67
CA ALA A 451 8.65 4.86 -9.81
C ALA A 451 7.76 3.81 -10.50
N HIS A 452 8.26 2.57 -10.66
CA HIS A 452 7.46 1.45 -11.18
C HIS A 452 6.27 1.12 -10.28
N HIS A 453 6.46 0.96 -8.97
CA HIS A 453 5.38 0.61 -8.05
C HIS A 453 4.33 1.71 -7.91
N ARG A 454 4.76 2.98 -7.93
CA ARG A 454 3.83 4.10 -7.99
C ARG A 454 3.07 4.13 -9.32
N GLY A 455 3.73 3.76 -10.42
CA GLY A 455 3.10 3.54 -11.72
C GLY A 455 2.02 2.47 -11.67
N LEU A 456 2.31 1.32 -11.03
CA LEU A 456 1.33 0.25 -10.81
C LEU A 456 0.11 0.73 -10.00
N TRP A 457 0.33 1.51 -8.95
CA TRP A 457 -0.75 2.06 -8.15
C TRP A 457 -1.71 2.93 -8.97
N HIS A 458 -1.18 3.79 -9.84
CA HIS A 458 -1.99 4.59 -10.76
C HIS A 458 -2.67 3.70 -11.81
N MET A 459 -1.93 2.78 -12.42
CA MET A 459 -2.40 1.90 -13.50
C MET A 459 -3.63 1.06 -13.09
N TYR A 460 -3.67 0.57 -11.86
CA TYR A 460 -4.78 -0.23 -11.33
C TYR A 460 -5.99 0.58 -10.85
N ARG A 461 -6.02 1.88 -11.04
CA ARG A 461 -7.20 2.72 -10.78
C ARG A 461 -8.16 2.83 -11.96
N PHE A 462 -7.74 2.40 -13.13
CA PHE A 462 -8.54 2.31 -14.36
C PHE A 462 -9.27 3.61 -14.72
N THR A 463 -8.62 4.77 -14.54
CA THR A 463 -9.07 6.07 -15.04
C THR A 463 -8.09 6.59 -16.09
N GLU A 464 -8.57 7.36 -17.09
CA GLU A 464 -7.69 7.91 -18.13
C GLU A 464 -6.56 8.78 -17.53
N ARG A 465 -6.90 9.62 -16.55
CA ARG A 465 -5.93 10.47 -15.85
C ARG A 465 -4.87 9.66 -15.11
N ASP A 466 -5.27 8.62 -14.40
CA ASP A 466 -4.33 7.77 -13.67
C ASP A 466 -3.49 6.94 -14.64
N ASN A 467 -4.04 6.54 -15.80
CA ASN A 467 -3.29 5.85 -16.84
C ASN A 467 -2.20 6.74 -17.47
N ASP A 468 -2.49 8.02 -17.72
CA ASP A 468 -1.49 8.98 -18.21
C ASP A 468 -0.40 9.23 -17.15
N GLU A 469 -0.74 9.28 -15.86
CA GLU A 469 0.25 9.38 -14.78
C GLU A 469 1.11 8.13 -14.66
N ALA A 470 0.52 6.93 -14.78
CA ALA A 470 1.23 5.66 -14.80
C ALA A 470 2.25 5.61 -15.95
N GLN A 471 1.89 6.09 -17.14
CA GLN A 471 2.81 6.16 -18.28
C GLN A 471 4.05 7.00 -17.95
N ARG A 472 3.87 8.19 -17.36
CA ARG A 472 5.00 9.06 -16.94
C ARG A 472 5.91 8.38 -15.94
N LEU A 473 5.34 7.67 -14.97
CA LEU A 473 6.09 6.98 -13.93
C LEU A 473 6.85 5.76 -14.47
N PHE A 474 6.26 4.97 -15.36
CA PHE A 474 6.96 3.86 -16.02
C PHE A 474 8.06 4.36 -16.95
N GLN A 475 7.83 5.45 -17.70
CA GLN A 475 8.88 6.07 -18.50
C GLN A 475 10.04 6.57 -17.66
N ARG A 476 9.74 7.15 -16.47
CA ARG A 476 10.78 7.52 -15.52
C ARG A 476 11.53 6.31 -14.98
N ALA A 477 10.84 5.22 -14.64
CA ALA A 477 11.48 3.98 -14.19
C ALA A 477 12.44 3.44 -15.26
N ILE A 478 12.02 3.42 -16.51
CA ILE A 478 12.86 3.01 -17.66
C ILE A 478 14.06 3.95 -17.86
N ALA A 479 13.87 5.25 -17.68
CA ALA A 479 14.98 6.21 -17.80
C ALA A 479 16.03 6.04 -16.69
N LEU A 480 15.58 5.68 -15.47
CA LEU A 480 16.47 5.40 -14.34
C LEU A 480 17.16 4.03 -14.45
N ASP A 481 16.44 3.03 -14.96
CA ASP A 481 16.98 1.68 -15.21
C ASP A 481 16.44 1.11 -16.53
N PRO A 482 17.17 1.24 -17.62
CA PRO A 482 16.77 0.69 -18.93
C PRO A 482 16.70 -0.85 -18.99
N THR A 483 17.23 -1.55 -17.99
CA THR A 483 17.20 -3.02 -17.90
C THR A 483 15.99 -3.54 -17.11
N PHE A 484 15.18 -2.64 -16.54
CA PHE A 484 14.03 -3.01 -15.73
C PHE A 484 12.82 -3.44 -16.58
N SER A 485 12.79 -4.70 -16.99
CA SER A 485 11.79 -5.32 -17.87
C SER A 485 10.35 -5.02 -17.46
N ARG A 486 10.03 -5.08 -16.17
CA ARG A 486 8.67 -4.84 -15.64
C ARG A 486 8.15 -3.43 -15.85
N ALA A 487 9.03 -2.44 -15.89
CA ALA A 487 8.63 -1.06 -16.22
C ALA A 487 8.14 -0.96 -17.67
N TYR A 488 8.77 -1.67 -18.61
CA TYR A 488 8.28 -1.79 -19.98
C TYR A 488 6.95 -2.55 -20.04
N ALA A 489 6.78 -3.63 -19.27
CA ALA A 489 5.53 -4.37 -19.22
C ALA A 489 4.37 -3.49 -18.70
N GLY A 490 4.61 -2.70 -17.64
CA GLY A 490 3.65 -1.73 -17.13
C GLY A 490 3.32 -0.65 -18.17
N LEU A 491 4.31 -0.06 -18.82
CA LEU A 491 4.11 0.95 -19.87
C LEU A 491 3.34 0.38 -21.06
N SER A 492 3.67 -0.82 -21.52
CA SER A 492 2.94 -1.51 -22.58
C SER A 492 1.47 -1.71 -22.21
N PHE A 493 1.20 -2.10 -20.96
CA PHE A 493 -0.18 -2.30 -20.51
C PHE A 493 -0.97 -0.99 -20.42
N THR A 494 -0.34 0.14 -20.09
CA THR A 494 -1.02 1.45 -20.15
C THR A 494 -1.40 1.84 -21.57
N HIS A 495 -0.54 1.57 -22.57
CA HIS A 495 -0.87 1.73 -23.99
C HIS A 495 -2.01 0.78 -24.41
N TRP A 496 -1.98 -0.47 -23.91
CA TRP A 496 -3.06 -1.40 -24.12
C TRP A 496 -4.40 -0.87 -23.57
N GLN A 497 -4.39 -0.28 -22.35
CA GLN A 497 -5.60 0.33 -21.75
C GLN A 497 -6.13 1.50 -22.62
N ASN A 498 -5.24 2.32 -23.17
CA ASN A 498 -5.63 3.39 -24.11
C ASN A 498 -6.32 2.82 -25.35
N ALA A 499 -5.71 1.82 -26.01
CA ALA A 499 -6.25 1.20 -27.21
C ALA A 499 -7.60 0.49 -26.93
N PHE A 500 -7.72 -0.16 -25.79
CA PHE A 500 -8.89 -0.97 -25.43
C PHE A 500 -10.05 -0.14 -24.85
N THR A 501 -9.74 0.86 -23.99
CA THR A 501 -10.75 1.51 -23.15
C THR A 501 -10.81 3.02 -23.36
N PHE A 502 -9.67 3.73 -23.24
CA PHE A 502 -9.69 5.17 -23.03
C PHE A 502 -9.63 5.99 -24.32
N LYS A 503 -8.83 5.55 -25.30
CA LYS A 503 -8.57 6.31 -26.54
C LYS A 503 -8.88 5.49 -27.80
N PRO A 504 -10.15 5.08 -28.01
CA PRO A 504 -10.50 4.22 -29.16
C PRO A 504 -10.22 4.85 -30.52
N SER A 505 -10.25 6.18 -30.64
CA SER A 505 -9.84 6.91 -31.85
C SER A 505 -8.35 6.82 -32.15
N GLN A 506 -7.52 6.49 -31.17
CA GLN A 506 -6.06 6.31 -31.30
C GLN A 506 -5.64 4.83 -31.17
N ARG A 507 -6.57 3.91 -31.40
CA ARG A 507 -6.36 2.47 -31.20
C ARG A 507 -5.09 1.96 -31.89
N GLN A 508 -4.93 2.27 -33.19
CA GLN A 508 -3.76 1.76 -33.93
C GLN A 508 -2.43 2.30 -33.41
N PRO A 509 -2.22 3.62 -33.24
CA PRO A 509 -1.00 4.14 -32.64
C PRO A 509 -0.72 3.58 -31.23
N GLU A 510 -1.73 3.41 -30.39
CA GLU A 510 -1.55 2.85 -29.06
C GLU A 510 -1.23 1.35 -29.10
N THR A 511 -1.80 0.62 -30.07
CA THR A 511 -1.46 -0.80 -30.31
C THR A 511 -0.01 -0.96 -30.71
N ASP A 512 0.49 -0.12 -31.62
CA ASP A 512 1.89 -0.16 -32.06
C ASP A 512 2.84 0.18 -30.90
N ARG A 513 2.53 1.20 -30.09
CA ARG A 513 3.30 1.54 -28.88
C ARG A 513 3.30 0.42 -27.86
N ALA A 514 2.15 -0.23 -27.63
CA ALA A 514 2.07 -1.37 -26.73
C ALA A 514 2.99 -2.51 -27.17
N PHE A 515 2.99 -2.82 -28.46
CA PHE A 515 3.80 -3.88 -29.04
C PHE A 515 5.29 -3.56 -28.98
N ASP A 516 5.71 -2.38 -29.41
CA ASP A 516 7.12 -1.95 -29.42
C ASP A 516 7.67 -1.92 -27.99
N THR A 517 6.86 -1.41 -27.03
CA THR A 517 7.25 -1.32 -25.64
C THR A 517 7.39 -2.71 -25.01
N ALA A 518 6.45 -3.63 -25.28
CA ALA A 518 6.54 -5.00 -24.79
C ALA A 518 7.75 -5.75 -25.37
N GLY A 519 8.05 -5.54 -26.67
CA GLY A 519 9.24 -6.08 -27.33
C GLY A 519 10.53 -5.63 -26.66
N ARG A 520 10.62 -4.36 -26.26
CA ARG A 520 11.77 -3.85 -25.49
C ARG A 520 11.86 -4.47 -24.11
N GLY A 521 10.72 -4.76 -23.47
CA GLY A 521 10.69 -5.50 -22.19
C GLY A 521 11.28 -6.90 -22.30
N LEU A 522 10.93 -7.63 -23.38
CA LEU A 522 11.53 -8.95 -23.67
C LEU A 522 13.03 -8.87 -23.99
N GLN A 523 13.49 -7.80 -24.64
CA GLN A 523 14.92 -7.58 -24.86
C GLN A 523 15.67 -7.29 -23.56
N ALA A 524 15.04 -6.57 -22.61
CA ALA A 524 15.63 -6.25 -21.33
C ALA A 524 15.76 -7.49 -20.42
N ASP A 525 14.74 -8.35 -20.36
CA ASP A 525 14.79 -9.65 -19.67
C ASP A 525 13.87 -10.68 -20.35
N PRO A 526 14.40 -11.58 -21.19
CA PRO A 526 13.61 -12.59 -21.89
C PRO A 526 13.06 -13.70 -20.97
N GLN A 527 13.47 -13.73 -19.71
CA GLN A 527 12.99 -14.68 -18.71
C GLN A 527 11.97 -14.08 -17.74
N ASP A 528 11.59 -12.81 -17.90
CA ASP A 528 10.58 -12.18 -17.05
C ASP A 528 9.16 -12.56 -17.53
N PRO A 529 8.34 -13.26 -16.74
CA PRO A 529 6.97 -13.62 -17.10
C PRO A 529 6.10 -12.40 -17.39
N ALA A 530 6.37 -11.24 -16.78
CA ALA A 530 5.63 -10.01 -17.03
C ALA A 530 5.88 -9.44 -18.43
N ALA A 531 7.09 -9.60 -18.97
CA ALA A 531 7.39 -9.18 -20.33
C ALA A 531 6.64 -10.03 -21.37
N HIS A 532 6.64 -11.35 -21.20
CA HIS A 532 5.85 -12.27 -22.04
C HIS A 532 4.33 -12.00 -21.94
N TRP A 533 3.83 -11.74 -20.74
CA TRP A 533 2.43 -11.34 -20.54
C TRP A 533 2.08 -10.06 -21.30
N ALA A 534 2.90 -9.01 -21.19
CA ALA A 534 2.65 -7.74 -21.87
C ALA A 534 2.71 -7.90 -23.39
N PHE A 535 3.68 -8.71 -23.89
CA PHE A 535 3.82 -9.01 -25.30
C PHE A 535 2.63 -9.80 -25.85
N GLY A 536 2.15 -10.81 -25.10
CA GLY A 536 0.94 -11.56 -25.47
C GLY A 536 -0.29 -10.66 -25.56
N ARG A 537 -0.47 -9.70 -24.65
CA ARG A 537 -1.56 -8.70 -24.72
C ARG A 537 -1.44 -7.79 -25.94
N ALA A 538 -0.24 -7.34 -26.26
CA ALA A 538 0.02 -6.49 -27.41
C ALA A 538 -0.25 -7.24 -28.74
N LEU A 539 0.18 -8.51 -28.84
CA LEU A 539 -0.15 -9.37 -29.98
C LEU A 539 -1.64 -9.58 -30.15
N TRP A 540 -2.40 -9.74 -29.05
CA TRP A 540 -3.84 -9.81 -29.11
C TRP A 540 -4.47 -8.52 -29.70
N LEU A 541 -3.99 -7.32 -29.34
CA LEU A 541 -4.45 -6.08 -29.98
C LEU A 541 -4.16 -6.07 -31.49
N ARG A 542 -3.05 -6.63 -31.93
CA ARG A 542 -2.66 -6.75 -33.34
C ARG A 542 -3.41 -7.84 -34.11
N ARG A 543 -4.32 -8.57 -33.47
CA ARG A 543 -5.06 -9.71 -34.02
C ARG A 543 -4.19 -10.92 -34.35
N GLU A 544 -3.11 -11.11 -33.62
CA GLU A 544 -2.18 -12.23 -33.73
C GLU A 544 -2.43 -13.23 -32.60
N GLU A 545 -3.60 -13.91 -32.62
CA GLU A 545 -4.07 -14.77 -31.52
C GLU A 545 -3.10 -15.91 -31.19
N ALA A 546 -2.59 -16.61 -32.20
CA ALA A 546 -1.66 -17.72 -32.00
C ALA A 546 -0.37 -17.25 -31.31
N GLY A 547 0.18 -16.12 -31.74
CA GLY A 547 1.35 -15.49 -31.11
C GLY A 547 1.05 -15.02 -29.68
N SER A 548 -0.16 -14.46 -29.46
CA SER A 548 -0.62 -14.05 -28.14
C SER A 548 -0.68 -15.24 -27.16
N LEU A 549 -1.32 -16.34 -27.55
CA LEU A 549 -1.42 -17.54 -26.73
C LEU A 549 -0.06 -18.17 -26.48
N HIS A 550 0.83 -18.18 -27.47
CA HIS A 550 2.20 -18.67 -27.28
C HIS A 550 2.94 -17.85 -26.22
N ALA A 551 2.95 -16.53 -26.32
CA ALA A 551 3.61 -15.67 -25.33
C ALA A 551 3.00 -15.79 -23.93
N LEU A 552 1.68 -15.94 -23.82
CA LEU A 552 1.00 -16.12 -22.55
C LEU A 552 1.30 -17.50 -21.93
N ASN A 553 1.44 -18.56 -22.74
CA ASN A 553 1.87 -19.86 -22.27
C ASN A 553 3.31 -19.85 -21.77
N GLU A 554 4.22 -19.11 -22.46
CA GLU A 554 5.57 -18.87 -21.94
C GLU A 554 5.56 -18.15 -20.60
N ALA A 555 4.73 -17.10 -20.42
CA ALA A 555 4.59 -16.44 -19.13
C ALA A 555 4.15 -17.39 -18.01
N VAL A 556 3.20 -18.29 -18.27
CA VAL A 556 2.72 -19.29 -17.31
C VAL A 556 3.78 -20.37 -17.05
N THR A 557 4.54 -20.77 -18.07
CA THR A 557 5.62 -21.76 -17.93
C THR A 557 6.76 -21.22 -17.09
N LEU A 558 7.16 -19.95 -17.32
CA LEU A 558 8.18 -19.27 -16.54
C LEU A 558 7.75 -19.09 -15.08
N SER A 559 6.50 -18.74 -14.85
CA SER A 559 5.96 -18.58 -13.49
C SER A 559 4.52 -19.10 -13.39
N PRO A 560 4.31 -20.34 -12.95
CA PRO A 560 2.97 -20.91 -12.76
C PRO A 560 2.10 -20.17 -11.71
N SER A 561 2.73 -19.41 -10.81
CA SER A 561 2.04 -18.57 -9.80
C SER A 561 1.64 -17.18 -10.33
N PHE A 562 1.98 -16.84 -11.58
CA PHE A 562 1.70 -15.51 -12.13
C PHE A 562 0.24 -15.40 -12.58
N ALA A 563 -0.65 -15.05 -11.63
CA ALA A 563 -2.11 -15.05 -11.78
C ALA A 563 -2.61 -14.28 -13.00
N ILE A 564 -2.00 -13.12 -13.30
CA ILE A 564 -2.43 -12.24 -14.40
C ILE A 564 -2.16 -12.86 -15.78
N ALA A 565 -1.16 -13.74 -15.92
CA ALA A 565 -0.92 -14.47 -17.17
C ALA A 565 -2.02 -15.52 -17.40
N HIS A 566 -2.40 -16.27 -16.37
CA HIS A 566 -3.53 -17.21 -16.45
C HIS A 566 -4.84 -16.48 -16.80
N TYR A 567 -5.11 -15.33 -16.14
CA TYR A 567 -6.26 -14.52 -16.49
C TYR A 567 -6.25 -14.09 -17.95
N THR A 568 -5.12 -13.55 -18.42
CA THR A 568 -5.03 -13.03 -19.79
C THR A 568 -5.15 -14.14 -20.83
N ARG A 569 -4.60 -15.34 -20.57
CA ARG A 569 -4.83 -16.51 -21.39
C ARG A 569 -6.33 -16.84 -21.45
N GLY A 570 -7.01 -16.90 -20.29
CA GLY A 570 -8.46 -17.08 -20.22
C GLY A 570 -9.24 -16.00 -20.96
N PHE A 571 -8.78 -14.75 -20.92
CA PHE A 571 -9.38 -13.65 -21.68
C PHE A 571 -9.28 -13.84 -23.19
N VAL A 572 -8.13 -14.27 -23.71
CA VAL A 572 -7.96 -14.55 -25.16
C VAL A 572 -8.79 -15.76 -25.57
N GLU A 573 -8.67 -16.85 -24.83
CA GLU A 573 -9.41 -18.10 -25.10
C GLU A 573 -10.93 -17.91 -25.03
N SER A 574 -11.43 -17.04 -24.13
CA SER A 574 -12.86 -16.80 -23.98
C SER A 574 -13.50 -16.18 -25.21
N GLN A 575 -12.74 -15.51 -26.05
CA GLN A 575 -13.27 -14.77 -27.21
C GLN A 575 -13.25 -15.58 -28.50
N THR A 576 -12.11 -16.16 -28.86
CA THR A 576 -11.93 -16.85 -30.14
C THR A 576 -11.35 -18.26 -30.01
N GLY A 577 -10.77 -18.60 -28.84
CA GLY A 577 -10.14 -19.88 -28.57
C GLY A 577 -11.11 -20.90 -27.97
N ASP A 578 -10.59 -21.76 -27.08
CA ASP A 578 -11.35 -22.80 -26.37
C ASP A 578 -12.01 -22.22 -25.10
N ALA A 579 -13.34 -22.17 -25.12
CA ALA A 579 -14.12 -21.63 -24.00
C ALA A 579 -13.98 -22.47 -22.70
N ALA A 580 -13.75 -23.77 -22.78
CA ALA A 580 -13.55 -24.62 -21.60
C ALA A 580 -12.18 -24.34 -20.98
N VAL A 581 -11.14 -24.18 -21.79
CA VAL A 581 -9.80 -23.73 -21.34
C VAL A 581 -9.88 -22.35 -20.70
N ALA A 582 -10.68 -21.42 -21.25
CA ALA A 582 -10.88 -20.09 -20.69
C ALA A 582 -11.49 -20.14 -19.28
N VAL A 583 -12.52 -20.98 -19.06
CA VAL A 583 -13.12 -21.18 -17.72
C VAL A 583 -12.06 -21.67 -16.74
N HIS A 584 -11.31 -22.70 -17.10
CA HIS A 584 -10.26 -23.29 -16.24
C HIS A 584 -9.14 -22.27 -15.93
N ALA A 585 -8.67 -21.53 -16.93
CA ALA A 585 -7.62 -20.53 -16.74
C ALA A 585 -8.07 -19.38 -15.83
N THR A 586 -9.33 -18.94 -15.93
CA THR A 586 -9.88 -17.93 -15.03
C THR A 586 -10.10 -18.43 -13.61
N ASP A 587 -10.42 -19.74 -13.43
CA ASP A 587 -10.48 -20.36 -12.10
C ASP A 587 -9.12 -20.37 -11.41
N ILE A 588 -8.07 -20.80 -12.13
CA ILE A 588 -6.70 -20.75 -11.62
C ILE A 588 -6.32 -19.33 -11.23
N ALA A 589 -6.57 -18.35 -12.09
CA ALA A 589 -6.23 -16.95 -11.82
C ALA A 589 -6.90 -16.41 -10.53
N GLN A 590 -8.19 -16.73 -10.33
CA GLN A 590 -8.92 -16.32 -9.13
C GLN A 590 -8.45 -17.04 -7.86
N GLN A 591 -8.07 -18.32 -7.97
CA GLN A 591 -7.50 -19.06 -6.84
C GLN A 591 -6.13 -18.54 -6.43
N LEU A 592 -5.30 -18.15 -7.40
CA LEU A 592 -3.98 -17.59 -7.17
C LEU A 592 -4.03 -16.17 -6.58
N SER A 593 -4.97 -15.34 -7.04
CA SER A 593 -5.08 -13.94 -6.62
C SER A 593 -6.54 -13.54 -6.36
N PRO A 594 -7.14 -13.95 -5.23
CA PRO A 594 -8.55 -13.71 -4.92
C PRO A 594 -8.90 -12.24 -4.68
N PHE A 595 -7.92 -11.40 -4.39
CA PHE A 595 -8.07 -9.95 -4.17
C PHE A 595 -7.42 -9.11 -5.28
N ASP A 596 -7.19 -9.69 -6.45
CA ASP A 596 -6.54 -9.01 -7.58
C ASP A 596 -7.33 -7.77 -8.01
N PRO A 597 -6.64 -6.64 -8.30
CA PRO A 597 -7.31 -5.46 -8.89
C PRO A 597 -8.05 -5.74 -10.19
N MET A 598 -7.65 -6.80 -10.93
CA MET A 598 -8.27 -7.26 -12.18
C MET A 598 -9.37 -8.30 -11.97
N LEU A 599 -9.81 -8.56 -10.74
CA LEU A 599 -10.81 -9.60 -10.45
C LEU A 599 -12.13 -9.41 -11.23
N TYR A 600 -12.54 -8.14 -11.47
CA TYR A 600 -13.67 -7.83 -12.34
C TYR A 600 -13.47 -8.39 -13.75
N ALA A 601 -12.28 -8.28 -14.30
CA ALA A 601 -11.96 -8.72 -15.66
C ALA A 601 -11.83 -10.25 -15.76
N MET A 602 -11.37 -10.92 -14.70
CA MET A 602 -11.40 -12.38 -14.60
C MET A 602 -12.83 -12.90 -14.63
N CYS A 603 -13.74 -12.24 -13.87
CA CYS A 603 -15.18 -12.56 -13.92
C CYS A 603 -15.80 -12.31 -15.29
N CYS A 604 -15.42 -11.20 -15.98
CA CYS A 604 -15.85 -10.91 -17.35
C CYS A 604 -15.43 -11.99 -18.34
N ALA A 605 -14.16 -12.40 -18.33
CA ALA A 605 -13.64 -13.42 -19.24
C ALA A 605 -14.35 -14.77 -19.02
N ARG A 606 -14.58 -15.14 -17.75
CA ARG A 606 -15.34 -16.34 -17.40
C ARG A 606 -16.78 -16.26 -17.91
N ALA A 607 -17.47 -15.14 -17.66
CA ALA A 607 -18.84 -14.96 -18.11
C ALA A 607 -18.96 -15.06 -19.64
N PHE A 608 -17.99 -14.48 -20.35
CA PHE A 608 -17.92 -14.53 -21.82
C PHE A 608 -17.75 -16.00 -22.31
N ALA A 609 -16.81 -16.76 -21.71
CA ALA A 609 -16.61 -18.16 -22.04
C ALA A 609 -17.86 -19.02 -21.77
N LEU A 610 -18.58 -18.77 -20.67
CA LEU A 610 -19.80 -19.48 -20.32
C LEU A 610 -20.94 -19.25 -21.32
N VAL A 611 -21.06 -18.03 -21.90
CA VAL A 611 -22.01 -17.76 -23.01
C VAL A 611 -21.69 -18.67 -24.19
N ARG A 612 -20.44 -18.80 -24.60
CA ARG A 612 -19.98 -19.66 -25.69
C ARG A 612 -20.24 -21.16 -25.43
N LEU A 613 -20.24 -21.56 -24.15
CA LEU A 613 -20.60 -22.92 -23.73
C LEU A 613 -22.11 -23.14 -23.59
N GLY A 614 -22.96 -22.14 -23.88
CA GLY A 614 -24.40 -22.21 -23.70
C GLY A 614 -24.90 -22.20 -22.26
N ARG A 615 -23.98 -21.92 -21.27
CA ARG A 615 -24.26 -21.90 -19.81
C ARG A 615 -24.74 -20.50 -19.39
N TYR A 616 -25.87 -20.06 -19.92
CA TYR A 616 -26.34 -18.67 -19.83
C TYR A 616 -26.66 -18.21 -18.41
N GLU A 617 -27.25 -19.07 -17.56
CA GLU A 617 -27.55 -18.71 -16.16
C GLU A 617 -26.27 -18.43 -15.36
N GLU A 618 -25.29 -19.30 -15.50
CA GLU A 618 -23.99 -19.11 -14.84
C GLU A 618 -23.25 -17.89 -15.40
N ALA A 619 -23.31 -17.69 -16.73
CA ALA A 619 -22.76 -16.50 -17.36
C ALA A 619 -23.33 -15.21 -16.77
N ALA A 620 -24.67 -15.17 -16.56
CA ALA A 620 -25.34 -14.04 -15.94
C ALA A 620 -24.88 -13.80 -14.48
N GLU A 621 -24.69 -14.84 -13.68
CA GLU A 621 -24.17 -14.71 -12.32
C GLU A 621 -22.75 -14.10 -12.30
N TRP A 622 -21.87 -14.59 -13.18
CA TRP A 622 -20.52 -14.08 -13.27
C TRP A 622 -20.46 -12.65 -13.83
N ALA A 623 -21.34 -12.29 -14.78
CA ALA A 623 -21.47 -10.93 -15.27
C ALA A 623 -21.90 -9.97 -14.16
N LEU A 624 -22.86 -10.35 -13.32
CA LEU A 624 -23.27 -9.56 -12.16
C LEU A 624 -22.16 -9.44 -11.11
N ARG A 625 -21.39 -10.50 -10.89
CA ARG A 625 -20.21 -10.44 -10.01
C ARG A 625 -19.16 -9.46 -10.54
N ALA A 626 -18.89 -9.48 -11.86
CA ALA A 626 -17.96 -8.57 -12.50
C ALA A 626 -18.38 -7.10 -12.32
N ALA A 627 -19.63 -6.78 -12.61
CA ALA A 627 -20.20 -5.43 -12.53
C ALA A 627 -20.17 -4.84 -11.10
N ARG A 628 -20.19 -5.70 -10.07
CA ARG A 628 -20.15 -5.28 -8.65
C ARG A 628 -18.75 -5.01 -8.11
N LYS A 629 -17.68 -5.36 -8.85
CA LYS A 629 -16.31 -5.13 -8.40
C LYS A 629 -15.91 -3.66 -8.50
N PRO A 630 -15.06 -3.15 -7.59
CA PRO A 630 -14.74 -1.72 -7.49
C PRO A 630 -14.14 -1.10 -8.74
N ASN A 631 -13.39 -1.88 -9.52
CA ASN A 631 -12.65 -1.42 -10.69
C ASN A 631 -13.37 -1.68 -12.02
N ALA A 632 -14.66 -2.09 -11.98
CA ALA A 632 -15.45 -2.28 -13.19
C ALA A 632 -15.60 -0.94 -13.94
N HIS A 633 -15.05 -0.89 -15.16
CA HIS A 633 -15.11 0.26 -16.04
C HIS A 633 -16.17 0.07 -17.14
N VAL A 634 -16.32 1.04 -18.04
CA VAL A 634 -17.35 1.02 -19.08
C VAL A 634 -17.42 -0.27 -19.89
N GLN A 635 -16.27 -0.86 -20.25
CA GLN A 635 -16.23 -2.12 -21.01
C GLN A 635 -16.75 -3.32 -20.19
N ALA A 636 -16.46 -3.36 -18.89
CA ALA A 636 -16.95 -4.42 -18.00
C ALA A 636 -18.46 -4.32 -17.81
N HIS A 637 -19.00 -3.11 -17.62
CA HIS A 637 -20.46 -2.90 -17.55
C HIS A 637 -21.17 -3.20 -18.87
N ALA A 638 -20.57 -2.83 -20.01
CA ALA A 638 -21.10 -3.12 -21.33
C ALA A 638 -21.16 -4.64 -21.59
N LEU A 639 -20.06 -5.35 -21.30
CA LEU A 639 -20.02 -6.82 -21.39
C LEU A 639 -21.11 -7.44 -20.50
N SER A 640 -21.20 -7.00 -19.24
CA SER A 640 -22.19 -7.53 -18.29
C SER A 640 -23.61 -7.26 -18.75
N ALA A 641 -23.93 -6.05 -19.25
CA ALA A 641 -25.21 -5.71 -19.80
C ALA A 641 -25.62 -6.61 -20.97
N LEU A 642 -24.68 -6.84 -21.90
CA LEU A 642 -24.94 -7.67 -23.08
C LEU A 642 -25.11 -9.14 -22.72
N ILE A 643 -24.26 -9.70 -21.83
CA ILE A 643 -24.37 -11.09 -21.36
C ILE A 643 -25.70 -11.30 -20.63
N LEU A 644 -26.10 -10.38 -19.74
CA LEU A 644 -27.37 -10.44 -19.04
C LEU A 644 -28.56 -10.40 -20.01
N ALA A 645 -28.48 -9.57 -21.05
CA ALA A 645 -29.51 -9.51 -22.08
C ALA A 645 -29.58 -10.79 -22.94
N VAL A 646 -28.45 -11.40 -23.29
CA VAL A 646 -28.34 -12.72 -23.96
C VAL A 646 -28.95 -13.81 -23.09
N ALA A 647 -28.67 -13.79 -21.77
CA ALA A 647 -29.25 -14.73 -20.80
C ALA A 647 -30.73 -14.45 -20.45
N GLY A 648 -31.38 -13.46 -21.07
CA GLY A 648 -32.75 -13.12 -20.79
C GLY A 648 -33.01 -12.34 -19.50
N LYS A 649 -31.99 -11.93 -18.76
CA LYS A 649 -32.09 -11.13 -17.54
C LYS A 649 -32.21 -9.62 -17.86
N VAL A 650 -33.29 -9.25 -18.54
CA VAL A 650 -33.46 -7.92 -19.16
C VAL A 650 -33.45 -6.79 -18.14
N THR A 651 -34.06 -6.99 -16.97
CA THR A 651 -34.11 -5.95 -15.91
C THR A 651 -32.73 -5.60 -15.41
N GLU A 652 -31.88 -6.59 -15.12
CA GLU A 652 -30.52 -6.42 -14.70
C GLU A 652 -29.65 -5.84 -15.83
N ALA A 653 -29.84 -6.30 -17.04
CA ALA A 653 -29.16 -5.80 -18.23
C ALA A 653 -29.42 -4.30 -18.47
N LEU A 654 -30.64 -3.82 -18.29
CA LEU A 654 -31.00 -2.41 -18.41
C LEU A 654 -30.32 -1.55 -17.33
N ARG A 655 -30.19 -2.06 -16.10
CA ARG A 655 -29.47 -1.35 -15.03
C ARG A 655 -27.98 -1.15 -15.38
N GLU A 656 -27.35 -2.17 -15.92
CA GLU A 656 -25.95 -2.09 -16.37
C GLU A 656 -25.81 -1.19 -17.59
N ALA A 657 -26.75 -1.25 -18.55
CA ALA A 657 -26.78 -0.36 -19.69
C ALA A 657 -26.96 1.12 -19.29
N ASP A 658 -27.72 1.42 -18.23
CA ASP A 658 -27.82 2.77 -17.67
C ASP A 658 -26.48 3.26 -17.08
N ILE A 659 -25.68 2.36 -16.51
CA ILE A 659 -24.34 2.69 -16.04
C ILE A 659 -23.41 2.98 -17.23
N VAL A 660 -23.47 2.16 -18.28
CA VAL A 660 -22.70 2.39 -19.52
C VAL A 660 -23.03 3.77 -20.11
N ARG A 661 -24.31 4.13 -20.26
CA ARG A 661 -24.73 5.44 -20.77
C ARG A 661 -24.24 6.62 -19.91
N ARG A 662 -24.17 6.45 -18.58
CA ARG A 662 -23.63 7.48 -17.67
C ARG A 662 -22.13 7.62 -17.81
N LEU A 663 -21.39 6.51 -17.97
CA LEU A 663 -19.94 6.51 -18.10
C LEU A 663 -19.49 6.99 -19.49
N ARG A 664 -20.20 6.57 -20.55
CA ARG A 664 -19.95 6.97 -21.94
C ARG A 664 -21.28 7.06 -22.71
N PRO A 665 -21.87 8.26 -22.81
CA PRO A 665 -23.18 8.45 -23.46
C PRO A 665 -23.26 7.98 -24.92
N THR A 666 -22.13 7.99 -25.62
CA THR A 666 -22.04 7.59 -27.05
C THR A 666 -21.62 6.13 -27.24
N TYR A 667 -21.59 5.32 -26.18
CA TYR A 667 -21.20 3.92 -26.29
C TYR A 667 -22.21 3.10 -27.10
N SER A 668 -21.73 2.41 -28.12
CA SER A 668 -22.54 1.61 -29.06
C SER A 668 -22.14 0.14 -29.07
N ILE A 669 -22.97 -0.69 -29.71
CA ILE A 669 -22.62 -2.10 -29.98
C ILE A 669 -21.37 -2.23 -30.86
N ASP A 670 -21.12 -1.28 -31.75
CA ASP A 670 -19.91 -1.29 -32.58
C ASP A 670 -18.65 -0.99 -31.76
N ASP A 671 -18.73 -0.14 -30.71
CA ASP A 671 -17.64 0.04 -29.75
C ASP A 671 -17.33 -1.27 -29.05
N PHE A 672 -18.34 -2.03 -28.64
CA PHE A 672 -18.16 -3.34 -28.02
C PHE A 672 -17.49 -4.33 -28.98
N LEU A 673 -18.05 -4.52 -30.18
CA LEU A 673 -17.54 -5.46 -31.20
C LEU A 673 -16.15 -5.08 -31.72
N SER A 674 -15.79 -3.80 -31.64
CA SER A 674 -14.44 -3.34 -31.97
C SER A 674 -13.44 -3.63 -30.85
N SER A 675 -13.89 -3.61 -29.59
CA SER A 675 -13.05 -3.84 -28.41
C SER A 675 -12.87 -5.32 -28.09
N TYR A 676 -13.96 -6.09 -28.14
CA TYR A 676 -13.93 -7.54 -27.91
C TYR A 676 -13.99 -8.28 -29.26
N ARG A 677 -13.44 -9.49 -29.28
CA ARG A 677 -13.48 -10.37 -30.46
C ARG A 677 -14.57 -11.40 -30.27
N VAL A 678 -15.73 -11.08 -30.79
CA VAL A 678 -16.86 -11.99 -30.79
C VAL A 678 -16.76 -12.86 -32.03
N VAL A 679 -16.89 -14.19 -31.90
CA VAL A 679 -16.96 -15.10 -33.06
C VAL A 679 -18.18 -14.76 -33.91
N ASP A 680 -18.05 -14.85 -35.21
CA ASP A 680 -19.08 -14.39 -36.18
C ASP A 680 -20.47 -15.01 -35.93
N SER A 681 -20.51 -16.26 -35.49
CA SER A 681 -21.75 -16.96 -35.18
C SER A 681 -22.54 -16.36 -34.01
N GLU A 682 -21.87 -15.63 -33.10
CA GLU A 682 -22.48 -15.04 -31.91
C GLU A 682 -22.86 -13.54 -32.10
N VAL A 683 -22.26 -12.85 -33.06
CA VAL A 683 -22.50 -11.44 -33.32
C VAL A 683 -24.01 -11.10 -33.45
N PRO A 684 -24.86 -11.91 -34.12
CA PRO A 684 -26.29 -11.63 -34.21
C PRO A 684 -27.00 -11.63 -32.85
N ALA A 685 -26.57 -12.52 -31.92
CA ALA A 685 -27.13 -12.60 -30.56
C ALA A 685 -26.79 -11.34 -29.76
N TYR A 686 -25.55 -10.89 -29.81
CA TYR A 686 -25.12 -9.65 -29.14
C TYR A 686 -25.79 -8.40 -29.73
N LYS A 687 -25.95 -8.29 -31.06
CA LYS A 687 -26.68 -7.20 -31.72
C LYS A 687 -28.13 -7.19 -31.30
N THR A 688 -28.78 -8.35 -31.18
CA THR A 688 -30.16 -8.47 -30.72
C THR A 688 -30.29 -8.06 -29.25
N ALA A 689 -29.37 -8.52 -28.39
CA ALA A 689 -29.29 -8.13 -26.99
C ALA A 689 -29.10 -6.62 -26.83
N ALA A 690 -28.19 -6.02 -27.60
CA ALA A 690 -27.89 -4.59 -27.59
C ALA A 690 -29.14 -3.73 -27.92
N ARG A 691 -29.91 -4.11 -28.95
CA ARG A 691 -31.16 -3.43 -29.28
C ARG A 691 -32.17 -3.47 -28.14
N ARG A 692 -32.29 -4.61 -27.42
CA ARG A 692 -33.21 -4.77 -26.26
C ARG A 692 -32.90 -3.84 -25.12
N ILE A 693 -31.63 -3.46 -24.94
CA ILE A 693 -31.15 -2.65 -23.81
C ILE A 693 -30.74 -1.23 -24.23
N GLY A 694 -30.89 -0.87 -25.50
CA GLY A 694 -30.62 0.47 -26.01
C GLY A 694 -29.12 0.84 -26.09
N ILE A 695 -28.22 -0.13 -26.30
CA ILE A 695 -26.82 0.05 -26.69
C ILE A 695 -26.70 -0.10 -28.20
N ILE A 696 -27.07 0.97 -28.93
CA ILE A 696 -27.25 0.93 -30.40
C ILE A 696 -26.05 1.60 -31.08
#